data_b59b21c3c94c106bc49e9ba62f9d6968
#
_entry.id   b59b21c3c94c106bc49e9ba62f9d6968
#
_cell.length_a   1.000
_cell.length_b   1.000
_cell.length_c   1.000
_cell.angle_alpha   90.00
_cell.angle_beta   90.00
_cell.angle_gamma   90.00
#
_symmetry.space_group_name_H-M   'P 1'
#
loop_
_entity.id
_entity.type
_entity.pdbx_description
1 polymer ?
#
loop_
_entity_poly.entity_id
_entity_poly.type
_entity_poly.pdbx_seq_one_letter_code
_entity_poly.pdbx_strand_id
1 'polypeptide(L)'
;MIDFANNQLRELQKVTNKIARKMFYFKNPIQFCFKFSITLILVVLLLAITPLYCVSNTAFAYESSQNTSHSSNVNQASVKYYESYNSKAKGISLQIVKSTSILTDKSGYHITILVKNTGSQDFPDGKIQVAFNPWYTFMSRTDLQKWSQAESRIPTPQLIGEVSVPALARGKSYNAQIDVDSNSPNLSNILYWGPKPLSVTYSSSDFKHYSSVKSFVTRANIGVRNVQTPPINVTLLIPIVAKASDWRYEINKQNISPSMNIPPSESNIASKEESKADIKKENSGKTNTKTVAGDSSQVSKDLSKFKDNRKIRLSKKSIKHIASLISLAQKHPRLQTIADLNTLKSSGISFTPSAFMQNNGFDISKYAETSNSSYYQSSGIDAESWSEESSIPKDHTGKAQKFESYAFQTGGKWTLKALEQAKSNGYKTVVATNGFDALAHRFAVKNGVYDVQTSFGNVKVLSSQETLSDLANEKPTSSKSTGENTNAGKLNRIIAQSAFYQMEQPYSSRHLLITFRQDTPSSYIDSVISNLEKSPWISLLDLRSLSNAKSFSKEYLGYNPVPKDSAISNESIINRKSILNQLSSDRENIKQFISNILDHGELNNHHVNESDVQSLAKQNAKLKINQNSNIWSKNLLKLFDAMAQREVNDSRPNNVDSKGTHNLSKILISGIHIIPPKDVTLVSETATMPITISNTNPYPVSVYLTSYTNSMEIVTPRKTPVKIAANSETQIILPLRSTTSSKARAIFGLEDRSHRAFYNHKETMITSTLQISDKSGTIIIIFAFALGILGLWRQFHRKKDPDE
;
A
#
# COMPACT_ATOMS: atom_id res chain seq x y z
N MET A 1 32.97 -2.31 37.43
CA MET A 1 32.66 -1.75 36.09
C MET A 1 31.39 -0.90 36.09
N ILE A 2 30.33 -1.33 36.76
CA ILE A 2 29.07 -0.55 36.86
C ILE A 2 29.29 0.79 37.60
N ASP A 3 30.09 0.82 38.66
CA ASP A 3 30.40 2.04 39.40
C ASP A 3 31.29 3.03 38.61
N PHE A 4 32.17 2.54 37.78
CA PHE A 4 32.97 3.38 36.86
C PHE A 4 32.10 4.03 35.79
N ALA A 5 31.18 3.26 35.20
CA ALA A 5 30.22 3.79 34.21
C ALA A 5 29.26 4.81 34.83
N ASN A 6 28.77 4.56 36.03
CA ASN A 6 27.91 5.50 36.77
C ASN A 6 28.64 6.79 37.16
N ASN A 7 29.92 6.71 37.46
CA ASN A 7 30.74 7.91 37.72
C ASN A 7 30.99 8.73 36.47
N GLN A 8 31.26 8.09 35.34
CA GLN A 8 31.38 8.77 34.03
C GLN A 8 30.07 9.46 33.60
N LEU A 9 28.92 8.81 33.82
CA LEU A 9 27.60 9.39 33.53
C LEU A 9 27.30 10.61 34.43
N ARG A 10 27.68 10.57 35.71
CA ARG A 10 27.54 11.71 36.64
C ARG A 10 28.43 12.89 36.25
N GLU A 11 29.65 12.66 35.79
CA GLU A 11 30.55 13.72 35.31
C GLU A 11 30.05 14.31 33.99
N LEU A 12 29.52 13.50 33.06
CA LEU A 12 28.86 13.98 31.86
C LEU A 12 27.63 14.83 32.12
N GLN A 13 26.80 14.44 33.10
CA GLN A 13 25.65 15.23 33.55
C GLN A 13 26.05 16.58 34.18
N LYS A 14 27.15 16.63 34.90
CA LYS A 14 27.70 17.89 35.48
C LYS A 14 28.18 18.84 34.37
N VAL A 15 28.84 18.29 33.33
CA VAL A 15 29.34 19.05 32.19
C VAL A 15 28.18 19.59 31.34
N THR A 16 27.17 18.77 31.06
CA THR A 16 25.96 19.20 30.29
C THR A 16 25.18 20.28 31.06
N ASN A 17 25.01 20.15 32.35
CA ASN A 17 24.33 21.15 33.17
C ASN A 17 25.13 22.46 33.29
N LYS A 18 26.46 22.41 33.26
CA LYS A 18 27.34 23.58 33.21
C LYS A 18 27.31 24.31 31.88
N ILE A 19 27.17 23.56 30.78
CA ILE A 19 27.00 24.11 29.45
C ILE A 19 25.61 24.75 29.29
N ALA A 20 24.56 24.08 29.77
CA ALA A 20 23.19 24.61 29.76
C ALA A 20 23.06 25.92 30.55
N ARG A 21 23.70 26.03 31.72
CA ARG A 21 23.71 27.28 32.49
C ARG A 21 24.50 28.42 31.83
N LYS A 22 25.52 28.12 30.99
CA LYS A 22 26.23 29.15 30.23
C LYS A 22 25.48 29.60 28.98
N MET A 23 24.56 28.79 28.47
CA MET A 23 23.74 29.10 27.26
C MET A 23 22.70 30.23 27.52
N PHE A 24 22.26 30.44 28.76
CA PHE A 24 21.26 31.46 29.08
C PHE A 24 21.79 32.91 29.09
N TYR A 25 23.09 33.15 28.80
CA TYR A 25 23.71 34.47 28.92
C TYR A 25 24.21 35.12 27.63
N PHE A 26 23.79 34.64 26.42
CA PHE A 26 24.29 35.25 25.18
C PHE A 26 23.28 36.18 24.51
N LYS A 27 23.71 37.43 24.32
CA LYS A 27 22.88 38.52 23.72
C LYS A 27 22.91 38.64 22.18
N ASN A 28 23.65 37.78 21.43
CA ASN A 28 23.81 37.91 19.97
C ASN A 28 23.54 36.56 19.21
N PRO A 29 22.53 36.49 18.30
CA PRO A 29 22.10 35.25 17.63
C PRO A 29 23.14 34.69 16.62
N ILE A 30 23.97 35.53 16.01
CA ILE A 30 24.94 35.08 14.97
C ILE A 30 26.13 34.32 15.56
N GLN A 31 26.61 34.72 16.76
CA GLN A 31 27.68 33.96 17.44
C GLN A 31 27.18 32.68 18.08
N PHE A 32 25.87 32.55 18.28
CA PHE A 32 25.22 31.34 18.81
C PHE A 32 25.22 30.22 17.76
N CYS A 33 24.85 30.52 16.51
CA CYS A 33 24.83 29.51 15.43
C CYS A 33 26.23 28.94 15.12
N PHE A 34 27.27 29.77 15.12
CA PHE A 34 28.61 29.30 14.80
C PHE A 34 29.22 28.41 15.92
N LYS A 35 29.00 28.78 17.20
CA LYS A 35 29.47 27.95 18.31
C LYS A 35 28.64 26.71 18.53
N PHE A 36 27.33 26.72 18.21
CA PHE A 36 26.45 25.58 18.30
C PHE A 36 26.82 24.52 17.24
N SER A 37 27.14 24.94 16.00
CA SER A 37 27.60 24.03 14.95
C SER A 37 28.93 23.36 15.31
N ILE A 38 29.88 24.07 15.89
CA ILE A 38 31.18 23.49 16.31
C ILE A 38 30.97 22.50 17.48
N THR A 39 30.08 22.81 18.43
CA THR A 39 29.81 21.91 19.57
C THR A 39 29.05 20.68 19.13
N LEU A 40 28.12 20.79 18.19
CA LEU A 40 27.40 19.66 17.61
C LEU A 40 28.35 18.73 16.83
N ILE A 41 29.26 19.28 16.05
CA ILE A 41 30.28 18.50 15.30
C ILE A 41 31.21 17.77 16.29
N LEU A 42 31.60 18.39 17.40
CA LEU A 42 32.44 17.77 18.42
C LEU A 42 31.71 16.64 19.17
N VAL A 43 30.42 16.79 19.44
CA VAL A 43 29.58 15.74 20.07
C VAL A 43 29.37 14.58 19.12
N VAL A 44 29.14 14.84 17.83
CA VAL A 44 28.99 13.78 16.80
C VAL A 44 30.34 13.04 16.58
N LEU A 45 31.46 13.75 16.62
CA LEU A 45 32.78 13.12 16.55
C LEU A 45 33.10 12.25 17.78
N LEU A 46 32.71 12.68 18.97
CA LEU A 46 32.86 11.90 20.21
C LEU A 46 31.95 10.65 20.22
N LEU A 47 30.73 10.75 19.68
CA LEU A 47 29.82 9.59 19.53
C LEU A 47 30.26 8.60 18.45
N ALA A 48 31.03 9.04 17.46
CA ALA A 48 31.59 8.17 16.42
C ALA A 48 32.82 7.36 16.88
N ILE A 49 33.50 7.79 17.94
CA ILE A 49 34.73 7.13 18.45
C ILE A 49 34.39 6.05 19.51
N THR A 50 33.20 6.13 20.14
CA THR A 50 32.77 5.17 21.18
C THR A 50 32.44 3.75 20.73
N PRO A 51 32.01 3.48 19.48
CA PRO A 51 31.79 2.09 19.05
C PRO A 51 33.06 1.29 18.73
N LEU A 52 34.22 1.93 18.56
CA LEU A 52 35.45 1.21 18.20
C LEU A 52 36.19 0.58 19.41
N TYR A 53 35.82 0.89 20.64
CA TYR A 53 36.47 0.35 21.86
C TYR A 53 35.70 -0.76 22.56
N CYS A 54 34.51 -1.14 22.08
CA CYS A 54 33.69 -2.18 22.71
C CYS A 54 33.67 -3.53 21.99
N VAL A 55 34.54 -3.77 21.03
CA VAL A 55 34.66 -5.09 20.39
C VAL A 55 36.06 -5.67 20.64
N SER A 56 36.38 -5.93 21.87
CA SER A 56 37.37 -6.94 22.22
C SER A 56 37.20 -7.40 23.69
N ASN A 57 36.99 -8.69 23.83
CA ASN A 57 37.11 -9.49 25.03
C ASN A 57 36.01 -9.40 26.09
N THR A 58 35.01 -10.30 25.95
CA THR A 58 34.49 -11.00 27.13
C THR A 58 34.30 -12.49 26.81
N ALA A 59 35.35 -13.23 26.90
CA ALA A 59 35.27 -14.65 27.21
C ALA A 59 35.20 -14.72 28.75
N PHE A 60 34.03 -14.99 29.31
CA PHE A 60 33.92 -15.42 30.71
C PHE A 60 33.87 -16.94 30.76
N ALA A 61 34.95 -17.51 31.25
CA ALA A 61 35.00 -18.87 31.76
C ALA A 61 34.18 -18.93 33.07
N TYR A 62 33.18 -19.79 33.10
CA TYR A 62 32.51 -20.19 34.34
C TYR A 62 33.12 -21.50 34.76
N GLU A 63 33.95 -21.49 35.80
CA GLU A 63 34.40 -22.69 36.51
C GLU A 63 33.23 -23.23 37.33
N SER A 64 32.79 -24.44 37.03
CA SER A 64 31.99 -25.25 37.94
C SER A 64 32.78 -26.45 38.39
N SER A 65 32.83 -26.59 39.69
CA SER A 65 33.48 -27.62 40.50
C SER A 65 33.21 -29.05 40.01
N GLN A 66 34.29 -29.79 40.04
CA GLN A 66 34.34 -31.23 39.79
C GLN A 66 33.53 -32.01 40.83
N ASN A 67 32.75 -32.99 40.35
CA ASN A 67 32.52 -34.23 41.05
C ASN A 67 32.73 -35.38 40.08
N THR A 68 33.67 -36.21 40.42
CA THR A 68 34.14 -37.37 39.76
C THR A 68 33.14 -38.51 39.83
N SER A 69 32.84 -39.15 38.68
CA SER A 69 32.56 -40.57 38.62
C SER A 69 32.88 -41.10 37.22
N HIS A 70 33.62 -42.19 37.23
CA HIS A 70 34.15 -42.89 36.07
C HIS A 70 33.05 -43.36 35.10
N SER A 71 33.19 -43.05 33.82
CA SER A 71 32.81 -43.98 32.74
C SER A 71 33.44 -43.62 31.41
N SER A 72 34.18 -44.54 30.87
CA SER A 72 34.52 -44.86 29.47
C SER A 72 34.99 -43.77 28.52
N ASN A 73 36.25 -43.87 28.19
CA ASN A 73 37.10 -43.07 27.27
C ASN A 73 36.81 -43.21 25.78
N VAL A 74 35.65 -43.66 25.31
CA VAL A 74 35.40 -43.86 23.88
C VAL A 74 34.68 -42.68 23.22
N ASN A 75 34.02 -41.81 23.98
CA ASN A 75 33.16 -40.76 23.40
C ASN A 75 33.79 -39.35 23.30
N GLN A 76 34.94 -39.08 23.94
CA GLN A 76 35.55 -37.75 23.90
C GLN A 76 36.32 -37.45 22.60
N ALA A 77 36.89 -38.47 21.94
CA ALA A 77 37.59 -38.28 20.69
C ALA A 77 36.63 -37.97 19.51
N SER A 78 35.45 -38.60 19.47
CA SER A 78 34.42 -38.35 18.46
C SER A 78 33.80 -36.96 18.61
N VAL A 79 33.54 -36.48 19.84
CA VAL A 79 32.94 -35.19 20.10
C VAL A 79 33.90 -34.03 19.74
N LYS A 80 35.19 -34.14 20.07
CA LYS A 80 36.21 -33.18 19.63
C LYS A 80 36.40 -33.14 18.12
N TYR A 81 36.25 -34.25 17.46
CA TYR A 81 36.33 -34.38 16.01
C TYR A 81 35.18 -33.61 15.31
N TYR A 82 33.94 -33.67 15.84
CA TYR A 82 32.77 -32.95 15.32
C TYR A 82 32.84 -31.44 15.57
N GLU A 83 33.38 -30.95 16.66
CA GLU A 83 33.47 -29.49 16.93
C GLU A 83 34.45 -28.77 16.01
N SER A 84 35.54 -29.41 15.60
CA SER A 84 36.50 -28.85 14.66
C SER A 84 35.97 -28.73 13.22
N TYR A 85 34.92 -29.49 12.87
CA TYR A 85 34.34 -29.56 11.55
C TYR A 85 33.31 -28.45 11.27
N ASN A 86 32.56 -27.97 12.26
CA ASN A 86 31.57 -26.92 12.10
C ASN A 86 32.14 -25.56 11.64
N SER A 87 33.44 -25.33 11.81
CA SER A 87 34.13 -24.11 11.35
C SER A 87 34.54 -24.16 9.86
N LYS A 88 34.45 -25.35 9.18
CA LYS A 88 34.94 -25.55 7.80
C LYS A 88 33.84 -25.73 6.75
N ALA A 89 32.56 -25.60 7.09
CA ALA A 89 31.42 -25.77 6.18
C ALA A 89 31.24 -24.59 5.20
N LYS A 90 32.31 -24.09 4.60
CA LYS A 90 32.20 -23.07 3.55
C LYS A 90 31.88 -23.75 2.21
N GLY A 91 30.76 -23.39 1.61
CA GLY A 91 30.44 -23.76 0.25
C GLY A 91 29.39 -24.85 0.06
N ILE A 92 28.73 -25.35 1.11
CA ILE A 92 27.64 -26.34 0.99
C ILE A 92 26.32 -25.73 1.51
N SER A 93 25.27 -25.78 0.70
CA SER A 93 23.89 -25.54 1.13
C SER A 93 23.14 -26.86 1.23
N LEU A 94 22.62 -27.16 2.39
CA LEU A 94 21.83 -28.38 2.69
C LEU A 94 20.40 -27.91 3.06
N GLN A 95 19.37 -28.42 2.38
CA GLN A 95 18.00 -28.03 2.57
C GLN A 95 17.03 -29.21 2.56
N ILE A 96 16.08 -29.24 3.49
CA ILE A 96 15.01 -30.25 3.51
C ILE A 96 13.89 -29.72 2.58
N VAL A 97 13.67 -30.39 1.45
CA VAL A 97 12.68 -30.00 0.43
C VAL A 97 11.31 -30.62 0.73
N LYS A 98 11.29 -31.87 1.14
CA LYS A 98 10.09 -32.60 1.58
C LYS A 98 10.44 -33.46 2.79
N SER A 99 9.49 -33.65 3.69
CA SER A 99 9.68 -34.46 4.87
C SER A 99 8.33 -34.95 5.43
N THR A 100 8.29 -36.17 5.97
CA THR A 100 7.19 -36.65 6.80
C THR A 100 7.27 -35.94 8.15
N SER A 101 6.33 -35.02 8.41
CA SER A 101 6.30 -34.23 9.65
C SER A 101 5.73 -35.01 10.85
N ILE A 102 4.79 -35.95 10.58
CA ILE A 102 4.05 -36.73 11.58
C ILE A 102 4.30 -38.19 11.34
N LEU A 103 4.88 -38.86 12.35
CA LEU A 103 5.02 -40.30 12.38
C LEU A 103 3.89 -40.97 13.17
N THR A 104 3.30 -41.99 12.58
CA THR A 104 2.35 -42.92 13.26
C THR A 104 2.92 -44.30 13.27
N ASP A 105 2.22 -45.28 13.82
CA ASP A 105 2.56 -46.70 13.77
C ASP A 105 2.41 -47.29 12.34
N LYS A 106 1.71 -46.59 11.44
CA LYS A 106 1.42 -47.02 10.08
C LYS A 106 2.13 -46.20 9.00
N SER A 107 2.67 -45.06 9.35
CA SER A 107 3.39 -44.23 8.39
C SER A 107 4.88 -44.60 8.32
N GLY A 108 5.42 -44.69 7.11
CA GLY A 108 6.85 -44.65 6.87
C GLY A 108 7.43 -43.27 7.09
N TYR A 109 8.70 -43.08 6.89
CA TYR A 109 9.39 -41.82 6.89
C TYR A 109 10.01 -41.55 5.53
N HIS A 110 9.62 -40.46 4.91
CA HIS A 110 10.09 -40.00 3.61
C HIS A 110 10.70 -38.62 3.73
N ILE A 111 11.92 -38.42 3.21
CA ILE A 111 12.58 -37.13 3.21
C ILE A 111 13.33 -36.92 1.89
N THR A 112 13.17 -35.72 1.32
CA THR A 112 13.95 -35.26 0.16
C THR A 112 14.82 -34.08 0.59
N ILE A 113 16.11 -34.18 0.32
CA ILE A 113 17.14 -33.25 0.75
C ILE A 113 17.88 -32.72 -0.47
N LEU A 114 17.94 -31.42 -0.61
CA LEU A 114 18.71 -30.73 -1.64
C LEU A 114 20.07 -30.39 -1.09
N VAL A 115 21.12 -30.93 -1.72
CA VAL A 115 22.52 -30.56 -1.51
C VAL A 115 22.95 -29.71 -2.67
N LYS A 116 23.53 -28.53 -2.41
CA LYS A 116 24.05 -27.63 -3.46
C LYS A 116 25.46 -27.21 -3.12
N ASN A 117 26.35 -27.35 -4.11
CA ASN A 117 27.69 -26.76 -4.04
C ASN A 117 27.58 -25.26 -4.33
N THR A 118 27.78 -24.45 -3.30
CA THR A 118 27.83 -22.99 -3.38
C THR A 118 29.25 -22.44 -3.29
N GLY A 119 30.26 -23.36 -3.22
CA GLY A 119 31.65 -23.04 -3.15
C GLY A 119 32.27 -22.69 -4.51
N SER A 120 33.56 -22.41 -4.50
CA SER A 120 34.34 -22.07 -5.68
C SER A 120 35.00 -23.27 -6.37
N GLN A 121 35.00 -24.43 -5.72
CA GLN A 121 35.62 -25.66 -6.20
C GLN A 121 34.59 -26.80 -6.31
N ASP A 122 34.92 -27.84 -7.05
CA ASP A 122 34.13 -29.05 -7.15
C ASP A 122 34.28 -29.86 -5.84
N PHE A 123 33.20 -30.52 -5.41
CA PHE A 123 33.22 -31.40 -4.26
C PHE A 123 33.22 -32.86 -4.71
N PRO A 124 33.99 -33.73 -4.03
CA PRO A 124 33.95 -35.15 -4.30
C PRO A 124 32.58 -35.72 -3.95
N ASP A 125 32.37 -36.98 -4.25
CA ASP A 125 31.23 -37.75 -3.76
C ASP A 125 31.13 -37.69 -2.24
N GLY A 126 29.96 -38.00 -1.71
CA GLY A 126 29.71 -37.95 -0.27
C GLY A 126 28.47 -38.72 0.15
N LYS A 127 28.06 -38.52 1.37
CA LYS A 127 26.88 -39.17 1.95
C LYS A 127 26.01 -38.13 2.67
N ILE A 128 24.70 -38.36 2.60
CA ILE A 128 23.74 -37.76 3.52
C ILE A 128 23.30 -38.82 4.52
N GLN A 129 23.27 -38.43 5.78
CA GLN A 129 22.74 -39.21 6.88
C GLN A 129 21.62 -38.47 7.56
N VAL A 130 20.51 -39.14 7.79
CA VAL A 130 19.36 -38.62 8.55
C VAL A 130 19.26 -39.42 9.84
N ALA A 131 19.44 -38.72 10.95
CA ALA A 131 19.48 -39.35 12.29
C ALA A 131 18.62 -38.57 13.27
N PHE A 132 18.12 -39.24 14.29
CA PHE A 132 17.26 -38.62 15.30
C PHE A 132 17.50 -39.23 16.69
N ASN A 133 16.82 -38.66 17.70
CA ASN A 133 16.81 -39.24 19.04
C ASN A 133 15.39 -39.64 19.44
N PRO A 134 15.02 -40.92 19.40
CA PRO A 134 13.68 -41.41 19.71
C PRO A 134 13.31 -41.26 21.20
N TRP A 135 14.31 -41.22 22.07
CA TRP A 135 14.14 -41.19 23.55
C TRP A 135 14.07 -39.75 24.09
N TYR A 136 14.57 -38.78 23.33
CA TYR A 136 14.63 -37.40 23.79
C TYR A 136 13.23 -36.79 23.87
N THR A 137 12.96 -36.07 24.94
CA THR A 137 11.75 -35.28 25.13
C THR A 137 12.16 -33.85 25.41
N PHE A 138 11.71 -32.94 24.57
CA PHE A 138 11.94 -31.50 24.80
C PHE A 138 11.24 -31.04 26.07
N MET A 139 11.95 -30.29 26.91
CA MET A 139 11.48 -29.88 28.23
C MET A 139 10.89 -28.47 28.24
N SER A 140 11.20 -27.64 27.24
CA SER A 140 10.74 -26.29 27.16
C SER A 140 10.69 -25.78 25.72
N ARG A 141 9.94 -24.67 25.49
CA ARG A 141 9.96 -23.95 24.19
C ARG A 141 11.35 -23.44 23.85
N THR A 142 12.11 -23.03 24.85
CA THR A 142 13.52 -22.62 24.71
C THR A 142 14.39 -23.78 24.23
N ASP A 143 14.15 -24.98 24.71
CA ASP A 143 14.88 -26.17 24.30
C ASP A 143 14.62 -26.50 22.82
N LEU A 144 13.35 -26.49 22.38
CA LEU A 144 13.01 -26.55 20.94
C LEU A 144 13.72 -25.47 20.12
N GLN A 145 13.71 -24.24 20.61
CA GLN A 145 14.31 -23.12 19.89
C GLN A 145 15.84 -23.26 19.77
N LYS A 146 16.52 -23.62 20.85
CA LYS A 146 17.96 -23.85 20.85
C LYS A 146 18.34 -24.98 19.91
N TRP A 147 17.53 -26.05 19.85
CA TRP A 147 17.74 -27.12 18.87
C TRP A 147 17.64 -26.63 17.43
N SER A 148 16.58 -25.90 17.09
CA SER A 148 16.39 -25.38 15.72
C SER A 148 17.49 -24.40 15.29
N GLN A 149 18.08 -23.69 16.23
CA GLN A 149 19.22 -22.77 16.03
C GLN A 149 20.58 -23.45 16.04
N ALA A 150 20.64 -24.79 16.23
CA ALA A 150 21.86 -25.58 16.42
C ALA A 150 22.71 -25.09 17.62
N GLU A 151 22.08 -24.49 18.63
CA GLU A 151 22.72 -24.04 19.87
C GLU A 151 22.66 -25.09 20.98
N SER A 152 21.90 -26.17 20.78
CA SER A 152 21.76 -27.30 21.73
C SER A 152 22.49 -28.51 21.22
N ARG A 153 23.24 -29.18 22.13
CA ARG A 153 24.01 -30.39 21.84
C ARG A 153 23.22 -31.64 22.21
N ILE A 154 22.10 -31.85 21.51
CA ILE A 154 21.33 -33.08 21.70
C ILE A 154 21.89 -34.16 20.76
N PRO A 155 22.33 -35.29 21.24
CA PRO A 155 22.80 -36.38 20.42
C PRO A 155 21.64 -36.97 19.60
N THR A 156 21.90 -37.34 18.36
CA THR A 156 20.96 -38.06 17.48
C THR A 156 21.55 -39.43 17.11
N PRO A 157 21.52 -40.41 18.04
CA PRO A 157 22.29 -41.65 17.90
C PRO A 157 21.65 -42.65 16.93
N GLN A 158 20.35 -42.50 16.62
CA GLN A 158 19.66 -43.47 15.77
C GLN A 158 19.59 -42.97 14.32
N LEU A 159 20.24 -43.74 13.44
CA LEU A 159 20.20 -43.48 12.01
C LEU A 159 18.83 -43.93 11.48
N ILE A 160 18.13 -43.05 10.78
CA ILE A 160 16.91 -43.36 10.05
C ILE A 160 17.28 -43.96 8.68
N GLY A 161 18.19 -43.29 7.97
CA GLY A 161 18.67 -43.76 6.68
C GLY A 161 19.85 -42.95 6.18
N GLU A 162 20.53 -43.47 5.19
CA GLU A 162 21.61 -42.77 4.50
C GLU A 162 21.50 -42.91 2.99
N VAL A 163 22.07 -42.00 2.24
CA VAL A 163 22.11 -42.04 0.78
C VAL A 163 23.40 -41.41 0.28
N SER A 164 24.00 -42.04 -0.75
CA SER A 164 25.19 -41.53 -1.42
C SER A 164 24.83 -40.31 -2.30
N VAL A 165 25.70 -39.34 -2.31
CA VAL A 165 25.63 -38.13 -3.14
C VAL A 165 26.80 -38.17 -4.12
N PRO A 166 26.55 -38.04 -5.44
CA PRO A 166 27.63 -38.02 -6.42
C PRO A 166 28.48 -36.76 -6.26
N ALA A 167 29.65 -36.77 -6.88
CA ALA A 167 30.52 -35.58 -6.94
C ALA A 167 29.73 -34.38 -7.49
N LEU A 168 29.89 -33.22 -6.86
CA LEU A 168 29.13 -32.01 -7.18
C LEU A 168 30.07 -30.94 -7.73
N ALA A 169 30.00 -30.70 -9.03
CA ALA A 169 30.68 -29.57 -9.65
C ALA A 169 30.16 -28.24 -9.07
N ARG A 170 30.97 -27.19 -9.19
CA ARG A 170 30.63 -25.83 -8.74
C ARG A 170 29.24 -25.41 -9.21
N GLY A 171 28.40 -24.92 -8.30
CA GLY A 171 27.05 -24.43 -8.56
C GLY A 171 26.00 -25.54 -8.82
N LYS A 172 26.40 -26.80 -8.93
CA LYS A 172 25.47 -27.91 -9.14
C LYS A 172 24.79 -28.34 -7.84
N SER A 173 23.67 -29.02 -7.98
CA SER A 173 22.88 -29.54 -6.87
C SER A 173 22.40 -30.96 -7.15
N TYR A 174 22.13 -31.69 -6.08
CA TYR A 174 21.59 -33.05 -6.11
C TYR A 174 20.43 -33.19 -5.13
N ASN A 175 19.35 -33.85 -5.54
CA ASN A 175 18.21 -34.19 -4.68
C ASN A 175 18.39 -35.63 -4.20
N ALA A 176 18.68 -35.76 -2.95
CA ALA A 176 18.78 -37.04 -2.28
C ALA A 176 17.42 -37.41 -1.68
N GLN A 177 17.00 -38.65 -1.82
CA GLN A 177 15.75 -39.15 -1.26
C GLN A 177 16.05 -40.36 -0.36
N ILE A 178 15.42 -40.36 0.82
CA ILE A 178 15.46 -41.48 1.77
C ILE A 178 14.02 -41.86 2.09
N ASP A 179 13.67 -43.09 1.81
CA ASP A 179 12.37 -43.68 2.09
C ASP A 179 12.56 -44.85 3.06
N VAL A 180 11.80 -44.83 4.16
CA VAL A 180 11.90 -45.84 5.23
C VAL A 180 10.50 -46.37 5.52
N ASP A 181 10.31 -47.67 5.45
CA ASP A 181 9.04 -48.31 5.70
C ASP A 181 8.59 -48.19 7.15
N SER A 182 7.27 -48.19 7.36
CA SER A 182 6.66 -48.13 8.69
C SER A 182 7.11 -49.22 9.65
N ASN A 183 7.40 -50.41 9.12
CA ASN A 183 7.84 -51.57 9.90
C ASN A 183 9.34 -51.55 10.22
N SER A 184 10.06 -50.54 9.80
CA SER A 184 11.50 -50.42 10.09
C SER A 184 11.76 -50.38 11.59
N PRO A 185 12.73 -51.19 12.11
CA PRO A 185 13.14 -51.17 13.52
C PRO A 185 13.54 -49.77 13.98
N ASN A 186 14.08 -48.97 13.08
CA ASN A 186 14.49 -47.61 13.39
C ASN A 186 13.31 -46.70 13.75
N LEU A 187 12.12 -46.94 13.21
CA LEU A 187 10.90 -46.16 13.51
C LEU A 187 10.08 -46.75 14.66
N SER A 188 10.08 -48.09 14.84
CA SER A 188 9.33 -48.79 15.90
C SER A 188 9.83 -48.48 17.32
N ASN A 189 11.07 -48.06 17.47
CA ASN A 189 11.69 -47.73 18.76
C ASN A 189 11.23 -46.40 19.34
N ILE A 190 10.34 -45.63 18.65
CA ILE A 190 9.78 -44.39 19.15
C ILE A 190 8.61 -44.67 20.08
N LEU A 191 8.90 -44.93 21.36
CA LEU A 191 7.88 -45.33 22.35
C LEU A 191 7.06 -44.18 22.93
N TYR A 192 7.58 -42.98 22.87
CA TYR A 192 6.95 -41.77 23.43
C TYR A 192 6.55 -40.79 22.34
N TRP A 193 5.34 -40.25 22.43
CA TRP A 193 4.86 -39.27 21.50
C TRP A 193 5.54 -37.88 21.65
N GLY A 194 5.30 -36.99 20.69
CA GLY A 194 5.80 -35.64 20.69
C GLY A 194 6.98 -35.40 19.75
N PRO A 195 7.51 -34.19 19.72
CA PRO A 195 8.60 -33.80 18.83
C PRO A 195 9.91 -34.52 19.23
N LYS A 196 10.65 -34.97 18.24
CA LYS A 196 11.95 -35.58 18.34
C LYS A 196 12.98 -34.75 17.58
N PRO A 197 14.20 -34.57 18.14
CA PRO A 197 15.25 -33.85 17.42
C PRO A 197 15.75 -34.70 16.24
N LEU A 198 15.70 -34.06 15.04
CA LEU A 198 16.16 -34.65 13.79
C LEU A 198 17.38 -33.89 13.29
N SER A 199 18.42 -34.60 12.86
CA SER A 199 19.60 -34.03 12.24
C SER A 199 19.78 -34.60 10.85
N VAL A 200 19.96 -33.74 9.86
CA VAL A 200 20.37 -34.09 8.50
C VAL A 200 21.80 -33.62 8.32
N THR A 201 22.70 -34.54 7.99
CA THR A 201 24.13 -34.25 7.85
C THR A 201 24.63 -34.70 6.48
N TYR A 202 25.44 -33.87 5.85
CA TYR A 202 26.21 -34.22 4.66
C TYR A 202 27.69 -34.25 5.01
N SER A 203 28.40 -35.24 4.53
CA SER A 203 29.87 -35.36 4.60
C SER A 203 30.40 -35.82 3.25
N SER A 204 31.45 -35.18 2.76
CA SER A 204 32.19 -35.62 1.56
C SER A 204 33.06 -36.85 1.88
N SER A 205 33.41 -37.67 0.86
CA SER A 205 34.24 -38.84 1.02
C SER A 205 35.64 -38.53 1.55
N ASP A 206 36.15 -37.33 1.25
CA ASP A 206 37.45 -36.86 1.75
C ASP A 206 37.37 -36.22 3.16
N PHE A 207 36.17 -36.19 3.77
CA PHE A 207 35.89 -35.60 5.08
C PHE A 207 36.26 -34.12 5.24
N LYS A 208 36.52 -33.40 4.13
CA LYS A 208 36.87 -31.97 4.19
C LYS A 208 35.63 -31.06 4.16
N HIS A 209 34.51 -31.58 3.64
CA HIS A 209 33.28 -30.83 3.49
C HIS A 209 32.17 -31.47 4.32
N TYR A 210 31.63 -30.69 5.24
CA TYR A 210 30.58 -31.13 6.16
C TYR A 210 29.51 -30.03 6.30
N SER A 211 28.25 -30.43 6.35
CA SER A 211 27.14 -29.54 6.66
C SER A 211 26.06 -30.25 7.44
N SER A 212 25.41 -29.57 8.36
CA SER A 212 24.34 -30.12 9.19
C SER A 212 23.17 -29.16 9.31
N VAL A 213 21.97 -29.73 9.21
CA VAL A 213 20.70 -29.00 9.40
C VAL A 213 19.91 -29.68 10.50
N LYS A 214 19.43 -28.88 11.47
CA LYS A 214 18.59 -29.35 12.58
C LYS A 214 17.13 -29.15 12.25
N SER A 215 16.31 -30.18 12.48
CA SER A 215 14.88 -30.17 12.22
C SER A 215 14.14 -31.03 13.26
N PHE A 216 12.91 -31.35 12.99
CA PHE A 216 12.05 -32.13 13.87
C PHE A 216 11.33 -33.21 13.08
N VAL A 217 11.03 -34.31 13.76
CA VAL A 217 10.02 -35.29 13.39
C VAL A 217 9.12 -35.51 14.60
N THR A 218 7.79 -35.53 14.40
CA THR A 218 6.87 -35.64 15.52
C THR A 218 6.17 -36.99 15.53
N ARG A 219 6.33 -37.75 16.59
CA ARG A 219 5.61 -39.01 16.81
C ARG A 219 4.20 -38.65 17.30
N ALA A 220 3.17 -39.18 16.62
CA ALA A 220 1.78 -39.04 17.07
C ALA A 220 1.54 -39.82 18.38
N ASN A 221 0.51 -39.42 19.11
CA ASN A 221 0.10 -40.05 20.37
C ASN A 221 -0.74 -41.31 20.19
N ILE A 222 -1.09 -41.66 18.95
CA ILE A 222 -1.78 -42.90 18.61
C ILE A 222 -0.78 -44.05 18.53
N GLY A 223 -1.13 -45.18 19.09
CA GLY A 223 -0.29 -46.42 19.05
C GLY A 223 0.95 -46.39 19.94
N VAL A 224 1.03 -45.45 20.90
CA VAL A 224 2.10 -45.41 21.92
C VAL A 224 1.54 -45.53 23.32
N ARG A 225 2.40 -45.92 24.28
CA ARG A 225 2.04 -46.02 25.72
C ARG A 225 1.88 -44.61 26.32
N ASN A 226 0.75 -43.99 26.15
CA ASN A 226 0.47 -42.69 26.75
C ASN A 226 -0.97 -42.61 27.27
N VAL A 227 -1.12 -41.82 28.34
CA VAL A 227 -2.46 -41.40 28.78
C VAL A 227 -3.05 -40.51 27.67
N GLN A 228 -4.26 -40.83 27.23
CA GLN A 228 -5.00 -40.01 26.28
C GLN A 228 -5.32 -38.70 26.96
N THR A 229 -4.84 -37.61 26.38
CA THR A 229 -5.15 -36.23 26.82
C THR A 229 -6.06 -35.53 25.82
N PRO A 230 -6.94 -34.64 26.26
CA PRO A 230 -7.79 -33.88 25.36
C PRO A 230 -6.95 -33.11 24.33
N PRO A 231 -7.37 -33.04 23.06
CA PRO A 231 -6.67 -32.25 22.05
C PRO A 231 -6.72 -30.78 22.39
N ILE A 232 -5.69 -30.03 21.94
CA ILE A 232 -5.70 -28.58 22.00
C ILE A 232 -6.60 -28.04 20.89
N ASN A 233 -7.50 -27.12 21.23
CA ASN A 233 -8.36 -26.49 20.23
C ASN A 233 -7.59 -25.46 19.44
N VAL A 234 -7.81 -25.43 18.13
CA VAL A 234 -7.16 -24.47 17.21
C VAL A 234 -8.21 -23.94 16.24
N THR A 235 -8.24 -22.62 16.06
CA THR A 235 -8.98 -21.97 14.98
C THR A 235 -7.98 -21.46 13.93
N LEU A 236 -8.22 -21.83 12.68
CA LEU A 236 -7.45 -21.38 11.53
C LEU A 236 -8.22 -20.25 10.84
N LEU A 237 -7.61 -19.10 10.62
CA LEU A 237 -8.28 -17.93 10.07
C LEU A 237 -7.49 -17.32 8.91
N ILE A 238 -8.18 -17.10 7.78
CA ILE A 238 -7.61 -16.42 6.61
C ILE A 238 -8.45 -15.20 6.22
N PRO A 239 -7.83 -14.02 5.97
CA PRO A 239 -8.54 -12.86 5.48
C PRO A 239 -8.72 -12.90 3.96
N ILE A 240 -9.90 -12.53 3.48
CA ILE A 240 -10.24 -12.31 2.07
C ILE A 240 -10.45 -10.81 1.88
N VAL A 241 -9.36 -10.10 1.60
CA VAL A 241 -9.34 -8.64 1.44
C VAL A 241 -8.41 -8.26 0.29
N ALA A 242 -8.78 -7.26 -0.50
CA ALA A 242 -7.92 -6.73 -1.55
C ALA A 242 -7.05 -5.60 -1.02
N LYS A 243 -5.75 -5.59 -1.35
CA LYS A 243 -4.82 -4.49 -1.07
C LYS A 243 -5.15 -3.29 -1.97
N ALA A 244 -4.73 -2.09 -1.57
CA ALA A 244 -4.90 -0.88 -2.39
C ALA A 244 -4.33 -1.05 -3.82
N SER A 245 -3.19 -1.73 -3.96
CA SER A 245 -2.55 -2.03 -5.25
C SER A 245 -3.33 -3.00 -6.16
N ASP A 246 -4.30 -3.73 -5.61
CA ASP A 246 -5.10 -4.70 -6.36
C ASP A 246 -6.23 -4.04 -7.15
N TRP A 247 -6.60 -2.82 -6.77
CA TRP A 247 -7.65 -2.06 -7.40
C TRP A 247 -7.17 -1.37 -8.68
N ARG A 248 -8.05 -1.31 -9.68
CA ARG A 248 -7.86 -0.60 -10.93
C ARG A 248 -8.98 0.40 -11.10
N TYR A 249 -8.61 1.62 -11.43
CA TYR A 249 -9.53 2.71 -11.69
C TYR A 249 -9.59 2.88 -13.21
N GLU A 250 -10.69 2.44 -13.81
CA GLU A 250 -10.92 2.59 -15.24
C GLU A 250 -11.61 3.94 -15.50
N ILE A 251 -10.87 4.85 -16.09
CA ILE A 251 -11.40 6.08 -16.67
C ILE A 251 -11.49 5.80 -18.17
N ASN A 252 -12.70 5.74 -18.72
CA ASN A 252 -12.89 5.37 -20.11
C ASN A 252 -12.29 6.42 -21.04
N LYS A 253 -11.19 6.07 -21.72
CA LYS A 253 -10.51 6.95 -22.69
C LYS A 253 -11.32 7.18 -23.97
N GLN A 254 -12.37 6.40 -24.22
CA GLN A 254 -13.13 6.47 -25.48
C GLN A 254 -13.99 7.74 -25.63
N ASN A 255 -14.19 8.51 -24.57
CA ASN A 255 -14.91 9.79 -24.59
C ASN A 255 -13.99 11.01 -24.49
N ILE A 256 -12.67 10.80 -24.53
CA ILE A 256 -11.71 11.89 -24.71
C ILE A 256 -11.46 11.99 -26.21
N SER A 257 -11.87 13.10 -26.83
CA SER A 257 -11.62 13.35 -28.25
C SER A 257 -10.18 13.02 -28.67
N PRO A 258 -9.96 12.43 -29.88
CA PRO A 258 -8.63 11.97 -30.29
C PRO A 258 -7.57 13.07 -30.46
N SER A 259 -7.87 14.32 -30.16
CA SER A 259 -6.99 15.47 -30.35
C SER A 259 -6.18 15.86 -29.09
N MET A 260 -6.27 15.15 -27.97
CA MET A 260 -5.40 15.41 -26.84
C MET A 260 -4.14 14.53 -26.88
N ASN A 261 -3.12 15.03 -27.57
CA ASN A 261 -1.75 14.66 -27.29
C ASN A 261 -1.40 15.24 -25.91
N ILE A 262 -1.53 14.44 -24.86
CA ILE A 262 -0.88 14.70 -23.57
C ILE A 262 0.61 14.54 -23.82
N PRO A 263 1.46 15.56 -23.63
CA PRO A 263 2.90 15.36 -23.76
C PRO A 263 3.31 14.25 -22.80
N PRO A 264 4.14 13.29 -23.24
CA PRO A 264 4.64 12.26 -22.34
C PRO A 264 5.46 12.96 -21.26
N SER A 265 5.16 12.68 -19.99
CA SER A 265 6.04 13.01 -18.90
C SER A 265 7.37 12.32 -19.17
N GLU A 266 8.44 13.10 -19.24
CA GLU A 266 9.82 12.60 -19.36
C GLU A 266 10.15 11.73 -18.14
N SER A 267 9.89 10.44 -18.26
CA SER A 267 10.59 9.41 -17.48
C SER A 267 10.23 8.04 -18.06
N ASN A 268 10.98 7.64 -19.07
CA ASN A 268 11.41 6.25 -19.30
C ASN A 268 12.15 6.18 -20.64
N ILE A 269 13.43 6.46 -20.55
CA ILE A 269 14.41 5.97 -21.54
C ILE A 269 14.85 4.61 -21.02
N ALA A 270 14.45 3.55 -21.67
CA ALA A 270 15.30 2.40 -21.99
C ALA A 270 14.53 1.26 -22.66
N SER A 271 15.13 0.82 -23.75
CA SER A 271 15.02 -0.46 -24.48
C SER A 271 13.82 -0.60 -25.44
N LYS A 272 14.06 -0.40 -26.73
CA LYS A 272 14.51 -1.29 -27.84
C LYS A 272 13.51 -2.45 -28.08
N GLU A 273 13.03 -2.78 -29.26
CA GLU A 273 13.51 -2.86 -30.61
C GLU A 273 12.31 -3.15 -31.57
N GLU A 274 12.41 -2.56 -32.75
CA GLU A 274 12.02 -3.04 -34.09
C GLU A 274 10.79 -3.91 -34.35
N SER A 275 9.87 -3.41 -35.17
CA SER A 275 9.65 -3.99 -36.49
C SER A 275 8.86 -3.04 -37.41
N LYS A 276 9.39 -2.90 -38.61
CA LYS A 276 8.87 -2.21 -39.79
C LYS A 276 7.64 -2.91 -40.32
N ALA A 277 6.64 -2.17 -40.81
CA ALA A 277 6.15 -2.30 -42.17
C ALA A 277 4.94 -1.38 -42.46
N ASP A 278 5.16 -0.61 -43.47
CA ASP A 278 4.34 -0.24 -44.60
C ASP A 278 3.26 0.84 -44.52
N ILE A 279 3.70 1.90 -45.20
CA ILE A 279 2.99 3.07 -45.71
C ILE A 279 2.02 2.65 -46.80
N LYS A 280 0.77 3.12 -46.74
CA LYS A 280 0.03 3.50 -47.95
C LYS A 280 -0.70 4.82 -47.78
N LYS A 281 -0.31 5.76 -48.65
CA LYS A 281 -1.00 7.04 -48.91
C LYS A 281 -2.31 6.78 -49.65
N GLU A 282 -3.32 7.59 -49.37
CA GLU A 282 -4.19 8.21 -50.39
C GLU A 282 -4.99 9.36 -49.74
N ASN A 283 -4.82 10.38 -50.23
CA ASN A 283 -5.28 11.62 -50.86
C ASN A 283 -6.73 12.06 -50.63
N SER A 284 -6.77 13.32 -50.21
CA SER A 284 -7.58 14.44 -50.76
C SER A 284 -9.08 14.50 -50.49
N GLY A 285 -9.43 15.60 -49.81
CA GLY A 285 -10.30 16.54 -50.51
C GLY A 285 -11.62 16.93 -49.86
N LYS A 286 -11.68 18.19 -49.58
CA LYS A 286 -12.88 19.06 -49.53
C LYS A 286 -13.53 19.37 -48.19
N THR A 287 -13.16 20.53 -47.72
CA THR A 287 -13.88 21.49 -46.91
C THR A 287 -15.34 21.60 -47.39
N ASN A 288 -16.28 21.38 -46.49
CA ASN A 288 -17.63 21.94 -46.59
C ASN A 288 -18.08 22.42 -45.22
N THR A 289 -17.97 23.71 -45.03
CA THR A 289 -18.63 24.46 -43.96
C THR A 289 -20.14 24.36 -44.18
N LYS A 290 -20.80 23.58 -43.31
CA LYS A 290 -22.25 23.66 -43.16
C LYS A 290 -22.53 23.97 -41.68
N THR A 291 -22.93 25.19 -41.42
CA THR A 291 -23.64 25.62 -40.22
C THR A 291 -24.90 24.75 -40.09
N VAL A 292 -24.88 23.79 -39.20
CA VAL A 292 -26.06 23.01 -38.83
C VAL A 292 -26.54 23.53 -37.49
N ALA A 293 -27.64 24.20 -37.46
CA ALA A 293 -28.48 24.39 -36.29
C ALA A 293 -28.93 23.00 -35.84
N GLY A 294 -28.24 22.44 -34.82
CA GLY A 294 -28.49 21.09 -34.34
C GLY A 294 -29.85 20.96 -33.68
N ASP A 295 -30.64 20.07 -34.19
CA ASP A 295 -31.91 19.61 -33.71
C ASP A 295 -31.79 19.15 -32.23
N SER A 296 -32.56 19.77 -31.33
CA SER A 296 -32.59 19.51 -29.89
C SER A 296 -33.01 18.06 -29.51
N SER A 297 -33.59 17.32 -30.45
CA SER A 297 -34.00 15.93 -30.27
C SER A 297 -32.80 14.93 -30.33
N GLN A 298 -31.73 15.29 -31.06
CA GLN A 298 -30.50 14.49 -31.12
C GLN A 298 -29.64 14.64 -29.84
N VAL A 299 -29.61 15.85 -29.25
CA VAL A 299 -28.86 16.11 -28.00
C VAL A 299 -29.41 15.30 -26.83
N SER A 300 -30.72 15.06 -26.76
CA SER A 300 -31.29 14.22 -25.67
C SER A 300 -31.06 12.73 -25.85
N LYS A 301 -30.89 12.24 -27.09
CA LYS A 301 -30.55 10.83 -27.40
C LYS A 301 -29.08 10.55 -27.17
N ASP A 302 -28.18 11.50 -27.39
CA ASP A 302 -26.75 11.32 -27.17
C ASP A 302 -26.37 11.42 -25.69
N LEU A 303 -27.06 12.23 -24.89
CA LEU A 303 -26.84 12.30 -23.43
C LEU A 303 -27.21 11.00 -22.68
N SER A 304 -28.17 10.22 -23.20
CA SER A 304 -28.50 8.91 -22.64
C SER A 304 -27.43 7.83 -22.91
N LYS A 305 -26.52 8.05 -23.84
CA LYS A 305 -25.41 7.16 -24.19
C LYS A 305 -24.18 7.41 -23.32
N PHE A 306 -24.06 8.55 -22.65
CA PHE A 306 -22.97 8.85 -21.71
C PHE A 306 -23.24 8.21 -20.36
N LYS A 307 -23.24 6.88 -20.29
CA LYS A 307 -23.07 6.19 -19.02
C LYS A 307 -21.68 6.52 -18.50
N ASP A 308 -21.62 7.07 -17.29
CA ASP A 308 -20.33 7.27 -16.62
C ASP A 308 -19.66 5.90 -16.43
N ASN A 309 -18.73 5.57 -17.33
CA ASN A 309 -18.06 4.26 -17.38
C ASN A 309 -16.83 4.20 -16.44
N ARG A 310 -16.69 5.18 -15.54
CA ARG A 310 -15.64 5.14 -14.52
C ARG A 310 -15.98 4.03 -13.53
N LYS A 311 -15.15 3.00 -13.46
CA LYS A 311 -15.40 1.85 -12.60
C LYS A 311 -14.18 1.55 -11.75
N ILE A 312 -14.43 1.20 -10.51
CA ILE A 312 -13.44 0.60 -9.63
C ILE A 312 -13.57 -0.92 -9.82
N ARG A 313 -12.49 -1.57 -10.19
CA ARG A 313 -12.45 -3.03 -10.41
C ARG A 313 -11.22 -3.63 -9.75
N LEU A 314 -11.33 -4.88 -9.36
CA LEU A 314 -10.18 -5.69 -8.99
C LEU A 314 -9.38 -6.10 -10.24
N SER A 315 -8.07 -6.19 -10.10
CA SER A 315 -7.21 -6.74 -11.16
C SER A 315 -7.54 -8.22 -11.39
N LYS A 316 -7.37 -8.70 -12.61
CA LYS A 316 -7.58 -10.13 -12.94
C LYS A 316 -6.70 -11.05 -12.08
N LYS A 317 -5.48 -10.60 -11.75
CA LYS A 317 -4.56 -11.33 -10.85
C LYS A 317 -5.13 -11.44 -9.45
N SER A 318 -5.68 -10.36 -8.91
CA SER A 318 -6.28 -10.33 -7.57
C SER A 318 -7.55 -11.19 -7.51
N ILE A 319 -8.40 -11.14 -8.54
CA ILE A 319 -9.60 -12.02 -8.62
C ILE A 319 -9.18 -13.49 -8.61
N LYS A 320 -8.15 -13.87 -9.41
CA LYS A 320 -7.63 -15.24 -9.44
C LYS A 320 -7.08 -15.67 -8.07
N HIS A 321 -6.39 -14.78 -7.39
CA HIS A 321 -5.87 -15.04 -6.06
C HIS A 321 -6.99 -15.22 -5.02
N ILE A 322 -7.98 -14.33 -5.01
CA ILE A 322 -9.18 -14.45 -4.14
C ILE A 322 -9.90 -15.78 -4.42
N ALA A 323 -10.08 -16.15 -5.69
CA ALA A 323 -10.67 -17.43 -6.08
C ALA A 323 -9.87 -18.62 -5.50
N SER A 324 -8.53 -18.55 -5.52
CA SER A 324 -7.70 -19.61 -4.94
C SER A 324 -7.86 -19.75 -3.41
N LEU A 325 -8.02 -18.62 -2.70
CA LEU A 325 -8.27 -18.63 -1.25
C LEU A 325 -9.67 -19.17 -0.93
N ILE A 326 -10.67 -18.82 -1.72
CA ILE A 326 -12.04 -19.34 -1.58
C ILE A 326 -12.06 -20.85 -1.86
N SER A 327 -11.40 -21.31 -2.91
CA SER A 327 -11.27 -22.74 -3.24
C SER A 327 -10.59 -23.51 -2.10
N LEU A 328 -9.57 -22.91 -1.46
CA LEU A 328 -8.92 -23.49 -0.30
C LEU A 328 -9.88 -23.63 0.90
N ALA A 329 -10.69 -22.61 1.17
CA ALA A 329 -11.69 -22.65 2.24
C ALA A 329 -12.79 -23.69 1.98
N GLN A 330 -13.16 -23.90 0.72
CA GLN A 330 -14.09 -24.96 0.31
C GLN A 330 -13.47 -26.35 0.46
N LYS A 331 -12.19 -26.52 0.17
CA LYS A 331 -11.44 -27.76 0.37
C LYS A 331 -11.30 -28.14 1.85
N HIS A 332 -11.10 -27.12 2.72
CA HIS A 332 -10.92 -27.29 4.15
C HIS A 332 -12.05 -26.63 4.95
N PRO A 333 -13.16 -27.34 5.23
CA PRO A 333 -14.34 -26.74 5.88
C PRO A 333 -14.10 -26.19 7.28
N ARG A 334 -12.99 -26.54 7.93
CA ARG A 334 -12.58 -26.01 9.23
C ARG A 334 -11.75 -24.73 9.13
N LEU A 335 -11.28 -24.38 7.93
CA LEU A 335 -10.64 -23.09 7.71
C LEU A 335 -11.67 -21.98 7.78
N GLN A 336 -11.52 -21.09 8.75
CA GLN A 336 -12.40 -19.94 8.93
C GLN A 336 -11.93 -18.80 8.02
N THR A 337 -12.90 -18.08 7.45
CA THR A 337 -12.64 -16.95 6.56
C THR A 337 -13.22 -15.67 7.14
N ILE A 338 -12.47 -14.60 7.09
CA ILE A 338 -12.98 -13.26 7.36
C ILE A 338 -12.84 -12.41 6.10
N ALA A 339 -13.93 -11.78 5.67
CA ALA A 339 -13.94 -11.14 4.36
C ALA A 339 -14.40 -9.68 4.39
N ASP A 340 -13.81 -8.89 3.52
CA ASP A 340 -14.29 -7.56 3.18
C ASP A 340 -15.41 -7.65 2.14
N LEU A 341 -16.57 -7.11 2.47
CA LEU A 341 -17.77 -7.13 1.64
C LEU A 341 -17.54 -6.51 0.24
N ASN A 342 -16.79 -5.41 0.16
CA ASN A 342 -16.51 -4.73 -1.10
C ASN A 342 -15.59 -5.56 -2.00
N THR A 343 -14.63 -6.26 -1.40
CA THR A 343 -13.74 -7.19 -2.10
C THR A 343 -14.54 -8.36 -2.68
N LEU A 344 -15.41 -8.99 -1.90
CA LEU A 344 -16.25 -10.09 -2.38
C LEU A 344 -17.17 -9.64 -3.53
N LYS A 345 -17.90 -8.55 -3.37
CA LYS A 345 -18.78 -7.99 -4.43
C LYS A 345 -17.99 -7.69 -5.70
N SER A 346 -16.81 -7.11 -5.58
CA SER A 346 -15.98 -6.73 -6.74
C SER A 346 -15.30 -7.92 -7.41
N SER A 347 -15.11 -9.03 -6.71
CA SER A 347 -14.58 -10.27 -7.29
C SER A 347 -15.58 -10.97 -8.19
N GLY A 348 -16.89 -10.73 -8.00
CA GLY A 348 -17.98 -11.43 -8.70
C GLY A 348 -18.14 -12.90 -8.28
N ILE A 349 -17.48 -13.34 -7.20
CA ILE A 349 -17.54 -14.72 -6.72
C ILE A 349 -18.60 -14.81 -5.61
N SER A 350 -19.57 -15.68 -5.78
CA SER A 350 -20.56 -15.97 -4.74
C SER A 350 -19.92 -16.85 -3.66
N PHE A 351 -19.72 -16.29 -2.48
CA PHE A 351 -19.12 -16.96 -1.34
C PHE A 351 -19.63 -16.35 -0.03
N THR A 352 -19.96 -17.20 0.94
CA THR A 352 -20.35 -16.77 2.29
C THR A 352 -19.18 -17.03 3.25
N PRO A 353 -18.51 -15.98 3.74
CA PRO A 353 -17.41 -16.13 4.69
C PRO A 353 -17.93 -16.50 6.08
N SER A 354 -17.04 -17.01 6.96
CA SER A 354 -17.35 -17.29 8.36
C SER A 354 -17.70 -16.00 9.13
N ALA A 355 -17.10 -14.87 8.73
CA ALA A 355 -17.37 -13.56 9.29
C ALA A 355 -17.03 -12.44 8.31
N PHE A 356 -17.54 -11.24 8.55
CA PHE A 356 -17.19 -10.03 7.82
C PHE A 356 -16.24 -9.15 8.62
N MET A 357 -15.46 -8.32 7.91
CA MET A 357 -14.56 -7.32 8.48
C MET A 357 -14.84 -5.93 7.88
N GLN A 358 -14.20 -4.90 8.44
CA GLN A 358 -14.36 -3.53 7.95
C GLN A 358 -14.03 -3.41 6.47
N ASN A 359 -14.80 -2.56 5.80
CA ASN A 359 -14.72 -2.34 4.36
C ASN A 359 -13.30 -1.92 3.90
N ASN A 360 -12.90 -2.44 2.74
CA ASN A 360 -11.63 -2.16 2.06
C ASN A 360 -10.37 -2.44 2.91
N GLY A 361 -10.48 -3.31 3.93
CA GLY A 361 -9.39 -3.58 4.85
C GLY A 361 -8.92 -2.32 5.59
N PHE A 362 -9.84 -1.41 5.92
CA PHE A 362 -9.52 -0.13 6.57
C PHE A 362 -8.73 -0.35 7.87
N ASP A 363 -7.61 0.36 8.01
CA ASP A 363 -6.71 0.20 9.14
C ASP A 363 -7.12 1.11 10.31
N ILE A 364 -7.88 0.53 11.26
CA ILE A 364 -8.41 1.23 12.42
C ILE A 364 -7.29 1.70 13.37
N SER A 365 -6.19 0.96 13.50
CA SER A 365 -5.08 1.38 14.37
C SER A 365 -4.37 2.61 13.80
N LYS A 366 -4.18 2.67 12.50
CA LYS A 366 -3.63 3.87 11.86
C LYS A 366 -4.58 5.06 11.95
N TYR A 367 -5.88 4.81 11.84
CA TYR A 367 -6.89 5.85 12.05
C TYR A 367 -6.80 6.43 13.46
N ALA A 368 -6.79 5.58 14.48
CA ALA A 368 -6.73 5.97 15.89
C ALA A 368 -5.46 6.78 16.23
N GLU A 369 -4.32 6.43 15.65
CA GLU A 369 -3.05 7.13 15.90
C GLU A 369 -2.90 8.45 15.13
N THR A 370 -3.64 8.64 14.04
CA THR A 370 -3.63 9.92 13.32
C THR A 370 -4.36 11.01 14.11
N SER A 371 -5.16 10.64 15.10
CA SER A 371 -5.81 11.42 16.18
C SER A 371 -6.67 12.62 15.74
N ASN A 372 -6.97 12.80 14.45
CA ASN A 372 -7.82 13.89 14.00
C ASN A 372 -8.82 13.40 12.94
N SER A 373 -10.06 13.15 13.37
CA SER A 373 -11.15 12.73 12.50
C SER A 373 -11.44 13.72 11.36
N SER A 374 -11.17 15.01 11.56
CA SER A 374 -11.44 16.05 10.55
C SER A 374 -10.61 15.87 9.28
N TYR A 375 -9.38 15.34 9.37
CA TYR A 375 -8.57 15.02 8.20
C TYR A 375 -9.21 13.94 7.34
N TYR A 376 -9.79 12.92 7.97
CA TYR A 376 -10.47 11.83 7.27
C TYR A 376 -11.78 12.31 6.66
N GLN A 377 -12.59 13.06 7.41
CA GLN A 377 -13.86 13.61 6.93
C GLN A 377 -13.67 14.56 5.74
N SER A 378 -12.69 15.45 5.81
CA SER A 378 -12.37 16.36 4.69
C SER A 378 -11.94 15.60 3.43
N SER A 379 -11.31 14.43 3.60
CA SER A 379 -10.90 13.54 2.52
C SER A 379 -12.03 12.64 1.99
N GLY A 380 -13.24 12.71 2.56
CA GLY A 380 -14.39 11.88 2.17
C GLY A 380 -14.40 10.49 2.81
N ILE A 381 -13.63 10.29 3.88
CA ILE A 381 -13.56 9.04 4.64
C ILE A 381 -14.21 9.29 6.00
N ASP A 382 -15.48 8.98 6.13
CA ASP A 382 -16.19 9.05 7.39
C ASP A 382 -16.13 7.73 8.16
N ALA A 383 -16.46 7.77 9.45
CA ALA A 383 -16.47 6.58 10.30
C ALA A 383 -17.55 5.57 9.88
N GLU A 384 -18.65 6.03 9.28
CA GLU A 384 -19.74 5.15 8.84
C GLU A 384 -19.31 4.26 7.67
N SER A 385 -18.36 4.70 6.85
CA SER A 385 -17.89 3.96 5.67
C SER A 385 -17.17 2.64 6.02
N TRP A 386 -16.68 2.50 7.26
CA TRP A 386 -15.98 1.30 7.75
C TRP A 386 -16.56 0.74 9.05
N SER A 387 -17.70 1.23 9.54
CA SER A 387 -18.41 0.73 10.72
C SER A 387 -18.84 -0.73 10.57
N GLU A 388 -19.17 -1.38 11.68
CA GLU A 388 -19.71 -2.73 11.69
C GLU A 388 -20.93 -2.85 10.77
N GLU A 389 -21.88 -1.93 10.89
CA GLU A 389 -23.11 -1.93 10.10
C GLU A 389 -22.83 -1.85 8.58
N SER A 390 -21.83 -1.09 8.18
CA SER A 390 -21.45 -0.95 6.76
C SER A 390 -20.75 -2.19 6.20
N SER A 391 -20.15 -3.00 7.07
CA SER A 391 -19.36 -4.19 6.70
C SER A 391 -20.21 -5.43 6.45
N ILE A 392 -21.46 -5.44 6.90
CA ILE A 392 -22.37 -6.58 6.80
C ILE A 392 -23.29 -6.41 5.58
N PRO A 393 -23.58 -7.50 4.82
CA PRO A 393 -24.56 -7.46 3.74
C PRO A 393 -25.93 -7.01 4.24
N LYS A 394 -26.60 -6.15 3.48
CA LYS A 394 -27.98 -5.73 3.73
C LYS A 394 -28.93 -6.50 2.81
N ASP A 395 -30.12 -6.82 3.31
CA ASP A 395 -31.18 -7.44 2.53
C ASP A 395 -31.85 -6.44 1.56
N HIS A 396 -32.86 -6.91 0.82
CA HIS A 396 -33.60 -6.07 -0.13
C HIS A 396 -34.32 -4.88 0.50
N THR A 397 -34.56 -4.92 1.82
CA THR A 397 -35.17 -3.83 2.59
C THR A 397 -34.13 -2.86 3.16
N GLY A 398 -32.84 -3.12 2.96
CA GLY A 398 -31.73 -2.33 3.50
C GLY A 398 -31.35 -2.70 4.93
N LYS A 399 -31.95 -3.75 5.51
CA LYS A 399 -31.67 -4.22 6.87
C LYS A 399 -30.43 -5.13 6.86
N ALA A 400 -29.52 -4.92 7.83
CA ALA A 400 -28.33 -5.77 8.00
C ALA A 400 -28.74 -7.23 8.30
N GLN A 401 -28.11 -8.17 7.57
CA GLN A 401 -28.32 -9.60 7.79
C GLN A 401 -27.58 -10.05 9.06
N LYS A 402 -28.00 -11.14 9.67
CA LYS A 402 -27.37 -11.72 10.86
C LYS A 402 -26.09 -12.47 10.49
N PHE A 403 -25.00 -11.75 10.31
CA PHE A 403 -23.66 -12.32 10.17
C PHE A 403 -22.76 -11.89 11.33
N GLU A 404 -21.75 -12.73 11.63
CA GLU A 404 -20.68 -12.36 12.54
C GLU A 404 -19.80 -11.29 11.89
N SER A 405 -19.39 -10.29 12.68
CA SER A 405 -18.45 -9.28 12.25
C SER A 405 -17.33 -9.08 13.27
N TYR A 406 -16.12 -8.97 12.78
CA TYR A 406 -14.92 -8.78 13.59
C TYR A 406 -14.05 -7.69 12.95
N ALA A 407 -13.59 -6.73 13.72
CA ALA A 407 -12.56 -5.83 13.20
C ALA A 407 -11.24 -6.59 13.08
N PHE A 408 -10.61 -6.51 11.92
CA PHE A 408 -9.42 -7.28 11.58
C PHE A 408 -8.31 -6.38 11.02
N GLN A 409 -7.07 -6.57 11.47
CA GLN A 409 -5.93 -5.84 10.94
C GLN A 409 -4.77 -6.78 10.64
N THR A 410 -4.11 -6.59 9.50
CA THR A 410 -2.99 -7.41 9.06
C THR A 410 -1.63 -6.91 9.56
N GLY A 411 -1.51 -5.68 10.01
CA GLY A 411 -0.21 -5.10 10.35
C GLY A 411 -0.18 -4.12 11.52
N GLY A 412 -1.32 -3.60 11.95
CA GLY A 412 -1.41 -2.68 13.09
C GLY A 412 -1.53 -3.40 14.43
N LYS A 413 -1.03 -2.79 15.50
CA LYS A 413 -1.29 -3.26 16.86
C LYS A 413 -2.61 -2.69 17.37
N TRP A 414 -3.35 -3.49 18.13
CA TRP A 414 -4.56 -3.05 18.80
C TRP A 414 -4.22 -2.35 20.13
N THR A 415 -3.86 -1.05 20.04
CA THR A 415 -3.72 -0.17 21.20
C THR A 415 -5.09 0.10 21.82
N LEU A 416 -5.11 0.65 23.05
CA LEU A 416 -6.37 1.04 23.69
C LEU A 416 -7.18 2.00 22.81
N LYS A 417 -6.54 3.01 22.21
CA LYS A 417 -7.19 3.94 21.28
C LYS A 417 -7.83 3.24 20.08
N ALA A 418 -7.12 2.25 19.51
CA ALA A 418 -7.64 1.49 18.37
C ALA A 418 -8.85 0.63 18.77
N LEU A 419 -8.84 0.04 19.96
CA LEU A 419 -9.96 -0.72 20.52
C LEU A 419 -11.17 0.18 20.78
N GLU A 420 -10.94 1.38 21.32
CA GLU A 420 -11.98 2.40 21.53
C GLU A 420 -12.64 2.82 20.22
N GLN A 421 -11.84 3.06 19.18
CA GLN A 421 -12.35 3.39 17.84
C GLN A 421 -13.12 2.24 17.22
N ALA A 422 -12.67 1.00 17.36
CA ALA A 422 -13.42 -0.15 16.88
C ALA A 422 -14.77 -0.27 17.61
N LYS A 423 -14.77 -0.13 18.93
CA LYS A 423 -15.98 -0.22 19.76
C LYS A 423 -16.99 0.87 19.48
N SER A 424 -16.55 2.12 19.35
CA SER A 424 -17.42 3.26 19.03
C SER A 424 -18.07 3.15 17.64
N ASN A 425 -17.48 2.33 16.74
CA ASN A 425 -18.03 2.03 15.42
C ASN A 425 -18.74 0.65 15.33
N GLY A 426 -19.17 0.11 16.47
CA GLY A 426 -20.05 -1.06 16.57
C GLY A 426 -19.34 -2.39 16.83
N TYR A 427 -18.03 -2.51 16.57
CA TYR A 427 -17.32 -3.78 16.70
C TYR A 427 -17.23 -4.24 18.17
N LYS A 428 -17.73 -5.43 18.46
CA LYS A 428 -17.68 -6.06 19.79
C LYS A 428 -16.44 -6.93 19.96
N THR A 429 -15.94 -7.45 18.85
CA THR A 429 -14.80 -8.35 18.82
C THR A 429 -13.80 -7.90 17.76
N VAL A 430 -12.50 -7.96 18.11
CA VAL A 430 -11.40 -7.66 17.21
C VAL A 430 -10.44 -8.83 17.10
N VAL A 431 -9.75 -8.97 15.97
CA VAL A 431 -8.72 -9.99 15.76
C VAL A 431 -7.35 -9.33 15.71
N ALA A 432 -6.50 -9.69 16.67
CA ALA A 432 -5.12 -9.23 16.75
C ALA A 432 -4.19 -10.28 16.15
N THR A 433 -3.55 -9.94 15.04
CA THR A 433 -2.64 -10.86 14.34
C THR A 433 -1.23 -10.87 14.90
N ASN A 434 -0.83 -9.82 15.61
CA ASN A 434 0.50 -9.67 16.21
C ASN A 434 0.51 -8.73 17.42
N GLY A 435 1.53 -8.87 18.25
CA GLY A 435 1.91 -7.90 19.26
C GLY A 435 0.88 -7.59 20.34
N PHE A 436 -0.15 -8.42 20.52
CA PHE A 436 -1.07 -8.36 21.64
C PHE A 436 -0.55 -9.28 22.75
N ASP A 437 -0.59 -8.87 24.01
CA ASP A 437 0.01 -9.57 25.14
C ASP A 437 1.52 -9.91 24.98
N ALA A 438 2.35 -8.89 24.99
CA ALA A 438 3.80 -9.02 24.86
C ALA A 438 4.45 -9.94 25.92
N LEU A 439 3.76 -10.23 27.03
CA LEU A 439 4.26 -11.10 28.08
C LEU A 439 3.80 -12.57 27.93
N ALA A 440 2.94 -12.88 26.98
CA ALA A 440 2.41 -14.23 26.76
C ALA A 440 3.52 -15.28 26.60
N HIS A 441 4.66 -14.91 26.02
CA HIS A 441 5.80 -15.82 25.82
C HIS A 441 6.46 -16.29 27.12
N ARG A 442 6.26 -15.59 28.22
CA ARG A 442 6.81 -15.94 29.55
C ARG A 442 6.03 -17.03 30.28
N PHE A 443 4.83 -17.31 29.85
CA PHE A 443 3.93 -18.27 30.46
C PHE A 443 3.65 -19.44 29.53
N ALA A 444 3.15 -20.56 30.10
CA ALA A 444 2.60 -21.64 29.28
C ALA A 444 1.53 -21.10 28.32
N VAL A 445 1.39 -21.71 27.14
CA VAL A 445 0.42 -21.25 26.15
C VAL A 445 -0.99 -21.33 26.70
N LYS A 446 -1.76 -20.26 26.55
CA LYS A 446 -3.15 -20.10 27.05
C LYS A 446 -4.09 -19.73 25.90
N ASN A 447 -5.39 -19.63 26.19
CA ASN A 447 -6.36 -19.15 25.22
C ASN A 447 -5.94 -17.79 24.64
N GLY A 448 -6.14 -17.62 23.35
CA GLY A 448 -5.91 -16.34 22.68
C GLY A 448 -7.10 -15.38 22.80
N VAL A 449 -7.80 -15.34 23.94
CA VAL A 449 -9.01 -14.53 24.12
C VAL A 449 -8.85 -13.61 25.32
N TYR A 450 -9.07 -12.31 25.10
CA TYR A 450 -8.93 -11.29 26.12
C TYR A 450 -10.16 -10.38 26.14
N ASP A 451 -10.58 -9.97 27.34
CA ASP A 451 -11.58 -8.93 27.54
C ASP A 451 -10.89 -7.64 27.95
N VAL A 452 -11.09 -6.60 27.16
CA VAL A 452 -10.49 -5.27 27.38
C VAL A 452 -11.60 -4.26 27.63
N GLN A 453 -11.54 -3.63 28.80
CA GLN A 453 -12.42 -2.52 29.13
C GLN A 453 -11.96 -1.26 28.38
N THR A 454 -12.87 -0.64 27.64
CA THR A 454 -12.68 0.65 26.94
C THR A 454 -13.66 1.69 27.47
N SER A 455 -13.49 2.95 27.12
CA SER A 455 -14.44 4.03 27.45
C SER A 455 -15.85 3.82 26.83
N PHE A 456 -15.93 3.02 25.77
CA PHE A 456 -17.20 2.68 25.10
C PHE A 456 -17.75 1.29 25.48
N GLY A 457 -17.20 0.64 26.51
CA GLY A 457 -17.55 -0.69 26.98
C GLY A 457 -16.55 -1.77 26.60
N ASN A 458 -16.86 -3.03 26.95
CA ASN A 458 -15.97 -4.17 26.75
C ASN A 458 -15.76 -4.49 25.26
N VAL A 459 -14.51 -4.80 24.90
CA VAL A 459 -14.08 -5.34 23.60
C VAL A 459 -13.39 -6.67 23.83
N LYS A 460 -13.85 -7.68 23.09
CA LYS A 460 -13.18 -8.97 23.06
C LYS A 460 -12.06 -8.97 22.02
N VAL A 461 -10.86 -9.38 22.42
CA VAL A 461 -9.69 -9.48 21.52
C VAL A 461 -9.36 -10.95 21.31
N LEU A 462 -9.38 -11.39 20.06
CA LEU A 462 -8.91 -12.72 19.64
C LEU A 462 -7.48 -12.55 19.17
N SER A 463 -6.52 -12.98 20.01
CA SER A 463 -5.10 -12.83 19.73
C SER A 463 -4.55 -14.08 19.07
N SER A 464 -3.86 -13.87 17.95
CA SER A 464 -3.15 -14.91 17.23
C SER A 464 -1.98 -15.47 18.05
N GLN A 465 -1.76 -16.78 17.99
CA GLN A 465 -0.56 -17.39 18.51
C GLN A 465 0.60 -17.09 17.56
N GLU A 466 1.52 -16.24 17.99
CA GLU A 466 2.52 -15.60 17.14
C GLU A 466 3.46 -16.62 16.46
N THR A 467 4.05 -17.55 17.24
CA THR A 467 5.02 -18.53 16.68
C THR A 467 4.41 -19.42 15.61
N LEU A 468 3.21 -19.97 15.87
CA LEU A 468 2.54 -20.83 14.88
C LEU A 468 2.07 -20.03 13.68
N SER A 469 1.58 -18.80 13.87
CA SER A 469 1.13 -17.96 12.77
C SER A 469 2.31 -17.46 11.92
N ASP A 470 3.42 -17.08 12.53
CA ASP A 470 4.63 -16.68 11.80
C ASP A 470 5.13 -17.83 10.91
N LEU A 471 5.24 -19.03 11.45
CA LEU A 471 5.63 -20.22 10.69
C LEU A 471 4.63 -20.55 9.58
N ALA A 472 3.32 -20.45 9.87
CA ALA A 472 2.25 -20.68 8.89
C ALA A 472 2.24 -19.62 7.77
N ASN A 473 2.92 -18.49 7.97
CA ASN A 473 3.12 -17.41 6.99
C ASN A 473 4.55 -17.37 6.43
N GLU A 474 5.22 -18.52 6.37
CA GLU A 474 6.56 -18.70 5.82
C GLU A 474 7.69 -17.95 6.55
N LYS A 475 7.45 -17.46 7.76
CA LYS A 475 8.46 -16.77 8.55
C LYS A 475 9.14 -17.74 9.52
N PRO A 476 10.46 -17.96 9.43
CA PRO A 476 11.19 -18.82 10.37
C PRO A 476 11.22 -18.19 11.77
N THR A 477 11.37 -19.03 12.80
CA THR A 477 11.43 -18.57 14.20
C THR A 477 12.70 -17.76 14.51
N SER A 478 13.76 -17.97 13.74
CA SER A 478 15.01 -17.22 13.83
C SER A 478 15.82 -17.33 12.54
N SER A 479 16.64 -16.34 12.25
CA SER A 479 17.62 -16.39 11.14
C SER A 479 18.67 -17.49 11.31
N LYS A 480 18.92 -17.93 12.55
CA LYS A 480 19.82 -19.05 12.86
C LYS A 480 19.17 -20.42 12.64
N SER A 481 17.85 -20.50 12.57
CA SER A 481 17.11 -21.77 12.39
C SER A 481 17.15 -22.20 10.91
N THR A 482 18.32 -22.65 10.46
CA THR A 482 18.56 -22.98 9.04
C THR A 482 17.64 -24.07 8.51
N GLY A 483 17.18 -24.99 9.37
CA GLY A 483 16.21 -26.02 9.02
C GLY A 483 14.83 -25.46 8.63
N GLU A 484 14.50 -24.25 9.08
CA GLU A 484 13.24 -23.56 8.80
C GLU A 484 13.31 -22.66 7.54
N ASN A 485 14.40 -22.69 6.77
CA ASN A 485 14.55 -21.90 5.54
C ASN A 485 13.68 -22.44 4.38
N THR A 486 13.16 -23.64 4.50
CA THR A 486 12.26 -24.26 3.52
C THR A 486 10.84 -24.43 4.08
N ASN A 487 9.87 -24.58 3.20
CA ASN A 487 8.49 -24.82 3.61
C ASN A 487 8.31 -26.15 4.35
N ALA A 488 9.04 -27.19 3.94
CA ALA A 488 9.03 -28.48 4.65
C ALA A 488 9.60 -28.35 6.07
N GLY A 489 10.71 -27.63 6.23
CA GLY A 489 11.30 -27.43 7.55
C GLY A 489 10.44 -26.58 8.48
N LYS A 490 9.78 -25.51 7.96
CA LYS A 490 8.80 -24.75 8.72
C LYS A 490 7.60 -25.60 9.13
N LEU A 491 7.12 -26.46 8.21
CA LEU A 491 6.04 -27.40 8.51
C LEU A 491 6.40 -28.37 9.62
N ASN A 492 7.62 -28.97 9.59
CA ASN A 492 8.11 -29.80 10.68
C ASN A 492 8.12 -29.03 12.02
N ARG A 493 8.50 -27.75 11.97
CA ARG A 493 8.50 -26.89 13.16
C ARG A 493 7.10 -26.58 13.68
N ILE A 494 6.11 -26.28 12.80
CA ILE A 494 4.72 -26.04 13.19
C ILE A 494 4.17 -27.26 13.92
N ILE A 495 4.36 -28.44 13.35
CA ILE A 495 3.87 -29.70 13.91
C ILE A 495 4.55 -30.00 15.25
N ALA A 496 5.87 -29.86 15.33
CA ALA A 496 6.61 -30.02 16.57
C ALA A 496 6.18 -29.07 17.67
N GLN A 497 5.99 -27.77 17.30
CA GLN A 497 5.57 -26.74 18.23
C GLN A 497 4.15 -26.95 18.74
N SER A 498 3.22 -27.35 17.86
CA SER A 498 1.83 -27.64 18.23
C SER A 498 1.71 -28.84 19.17
N ALA A 499 2.50 -29.90 18.90
CA ALA A 499 2.57 -31.07 19.79
C ALA A 499 3.15 -30.69 21.16
N PHE A 500 4.22 -29.90 21.17
CA PHE A 500 4.81 -29.41 22.41
C PHE A 500 3.83 -28.59 23.23
N TYR A 501 3.05 -27.70 22.62
CA TYR A 501 2.04 -26.92 23.32
C TYR A 501 0.99 -27.82 24.01
N GLN A 502 0.59 -28.94 23.38
CA GLN A 502 -0.29 -29.90 24.04
C GLN A 502 0.41 -30.61 25.21
N MET A 503 1.68 -30.98 25.05
CA MET A 503 2.46 -31.63 26.10
C MET A 503 2.77 -30.72 27.30
N GLU A 504 2.87 -29.40 27.06
CA GLU A 504 3.17 -28.40 28.08
C GLU A 504 2.10 -28.36 29.20
N GLN A 505 0.81 -28.50 28.84
CA GLN A 505 -0.31 -28.55 29.78
C GLN A 505 -1.41 -29.50 29.28
N PRO A 506 -1.19 -30.81 29.36
CA PRO A 506 -2.04 -31.79 28.66
C PRO A 506 -3.48 -31.84 29.12
N TYR A 507 -3.80 -31.44 30.35
CA TYR A 507 -5.15 -31.47 30.92
C TYR A 507 -5.84 -30.11 30.92
N SER A 508 -5.17 -29.06 30.43
CA SER A 508 -5.72 -27.71 30.36
C SER A 508 -6.44 -27.49 29.03
N SER A 509 -7.73 -27.16 29.06
CA SER A 509 -8.44 -26.77 27.85
C SER A 509 -7.92 -25.44 27.36
N ARG A 510 -7.40 -25.41 26.15
CA ARG A 510 -6.86 -24.22 25.49
C ARG A 510 -7.37 -24.12 24.07
N HIS A 511 -7.54 -22.88 23.61
CA HIS A 511 -8.02 -22.59 22.29
C HIS A 511 -7.11 -21.52 21.64
N LEU A 512 -6.33 -21.92 20.64
CA LEU A 512 -5.37 -21.08 19.95
C LEU A 512 -5.94 -20.56 18.64
N LEU A 513 -5.49 -19.38 18.23
CA LEU A 513 -5.79 -18.81 16.92
C LEU A 513 -4.51 -18.83 16.07
N ILE A 514 -4.58 -19.40 14.88
CA ILE A 514 -3.56 -19.28 13.83
C ILE A 514 -4.14 -18.46 12.70
N THR A 515 -3.48 -17.34 12.38
CA THR A 515 -3.89 -16.44 11.30
C THR A 515 -2.96 -16.58 10.11
N PHE A 516 -3.54 -16.77 8.92
CA PHE A 516 -2.82 -16.72 7.66
C PHE A 516 -2.84 -15.29 7.10
N ARG A 517 -1.79 -14.94 6.36
CA ARG A 517 -1.76 -13.70 5.59
C ARG A 517 -2.29 -13.96 4.18
N GLN A 518 -2.97 -12.98 3.63
CA GLN A 518 -3.52 -13.11 2.27
C GLN A 518 -2.44 -13.30 1.17
N ASP A 519 -1.18 -12.91 1.41
CA ASP A 519 -0.07 -13.05 0.46
C ASP A 519 0.70 -14.36 0.62
N THR A 520 0.38 -15.18 1.61
CA THR A 520 0.96 -16.51 1.77
C THR A 520 0.49 -17.41 0.61
N PRO A 521 1.40 -18.15 -0.03
CA PRO A 521 1.03 -19.05 -1.13
C PRO A 521 -0.02 -20.09 -0.71
N SER A 522 -1.10 -20.21 -1.47
CA SER A 522 -2.22 -21.12 -1.15
C SER A 522 -1.78 -22.58 -1.06
N SER A 523 -0.77 -23.00 -1.84
CA SER A 523 -0.20 -24.34 -1.76
C SER A 523 0.50 -24.63 -0.43
N TYR A 524 1.15 -23.62 0.16
CA TYR A 524 1.77 -23.77 1.47
C TYR A 524 0.71 -23.80 2.58
N ILE A 525 -0.29 -22.92 2.51
CA ILE A 525 -1.43 -22.91 3.43
C ILE A 525 -2.12 -24.29 3.42
N ASP A 526 -2.39 -24.83 2.22
CA ASP A 526 -2.96 -26.17 2.03
C ASP A 526 -2.14 -27.26 2.75
N SER A 527 -0.81 -27.19 2.61
CA SER A 527 0.11 -28.12 3.29
C SER A 527 0.05 -27.98 4.82
N VAL A 528 -0.01 -26.76 5.33
CA VAL A 528 -0.11 -26.49 6.79
C VAL A 528 -1.42 -27.04 7.33
N ILE A 529 -2.56 -26.71 6.70
CA ILE A 529 -3.89 -27.14 7.15
C ILE A 529 -3.98 -28.67 7.10
N SER A 530 -3.59 -29.28 5.98
CA SER A 530 -3.65 -30.74 5.82
C SER A 530 -2.83 -31.49 6.87
N ASN A 531 -1.70 -30.93 7.33
CA ASN A 531 -0.90 -31.56 8.40
C ASN A 531 -1.52 -31.31 9.79
N LEU A 532 -2.09 -30.14 10.04
CA LEU A 532 -2.81 -29.87 11.29
C LEU A 532 -4.07 -30.73 11.42
N GLU A 533 -4.82 -30.96 10.32
CA GLU A 533 -5.97 -31.87 10.27
C GLU A 533 -5.57 -33.33 10.58
N LYS A 534 -4.37 -33.74 10.19
CA LYS A 534 -3.82 -35.07 10.48
C LYS A 534 -3.21 -35.20 11.88
N SER A 535 -3.13 -34.13 12.65
CA SER A 535 -2.52 -34.10 13.99
C SER A 535 -3.55 -34.50 15.07
N PRO A 536 -3.46 -35.71 15.67
CA PRO A 536 -4.50 -36.18 16.59
C PRO A 536 -4.53 -35.43 17.93
N TRP A 537 -3.53 -34.61 18.24
CA TRP A 537 -3.47 -33.75 19.42
C TRP A 537 -4.12 -32.38 19.18
N ILE A 538 -4.70 -32.15 17.98
CA ILE A 538 -5.34 -30.88 17.58
C ILE A 538 -6.82 -31.16 17.28
N SER A 539 -7.68 -30.28 17.75
CA SER A 539 -9.10 -30.19 17.36
C SER A 539 -9.34 -28.84 16.66
N LEU A 540 -9.69 -28.90 15.36
CA LEU A 540 -9.99 -27.67 14.60
C LEU A 540 -11.41 -27.23 14.87
N LEU A 541 -11.59 -26.03 15.44
CA LEU A 541 -12.84 -25.40 15.79
C LEU A 541 -13.07 -24.09 15.05
N ASP A 542 -14.32 -23.66 15.00
CA ASP A 542 -14.73 -22.42 14.36
C ASP A 542 -14.39 -21.16 15.18
N LEU A 543 -14.57 -20.01 14.55
CA LEU A 543 -14.25 -18.71 15.12
C LEU A 543 -15.19 -18.33 16.28
N ARG A 544 -16.46 -18.77 16.22
CA ARG A 544 -17.42 -18.56 17.30
C ARG A 544 -17.04 -19.35 18.55
N SER A 545 -16.59 -20.60 18.40
CA SER A 545 -16.08 -21.43 19.49
C SER A 545 -14.89 -20.77 20.18
N LEU A 546 -13.96 -20.18 19.41
CA LEU A 546 -12.87 -19.41 19.96
C LEU A 546 -13.37 -18.17 20.73
N SER A 547 -14.29 -17.40 20.15
CA SER A 547 -14.85 -16.20 20.78
C SER A 547 -15.58 -16.50 22.10
N ASN A 548 -16.10 -17.70 22.25
CA ASN A 548 -16.78 -18.18 23.47
C ASN A 548 -15.82 -18.88 24.47
N ALA A 549 -14.54 -19.04 24.13
CA ALA A 549 -13.59 -19.63 25.05
C ALA A 549 -13.31 -18.70 26.24
N LYS A 550 -12.79 -19.27 27.35
CA LYS A 550 -12.46 -18.50 28.54
C LYS A 550 -11.55 -17.34 28.19
N SER A 551 -11.99 -16.13 28.47
CA SER A 551 -11.22 -14.89 28.25
C SER A 551 -10.40 -14.51 29.47
N PHE A 552 -9.36 -13.67 29.25
CA PHE A 552 -8.50 -13.14 30.28
C PHE A 552 -8.65 -11.62 30.35
N SER A 553 -8.96 -11.13 31.54
CA SER A 553 -8.93 -9.68 31.82
C SER A 553 -7.60 -9.27 32.42
N LYS A 554 -7.34 -7.96 32.46
CA LYS A 554 -6.16 -7.38 33.10
C LYS A 554 -6.05 -7.80 34.57
N GLU A 555 -7.19 -7.84 35.29
CA GLU A 555 -7.28 -8.20 36.69
C GLU A 555 -6.89 -9.66 36.90
N TYR A 556 -7.36 -10.54 36.03
CA TYR A 556 -7.00 -11.97 36.09
C TYR A 556 -5.52 -12.21 35.79
N LEU A 557 -4.95 -11.45 34.85
CA LEU A 557 -3.55 -11.60 34.42
C LEU A 557 -2.56 -10.98 35.43
N GLY A 558 -3.00 -10.00 36.23
CA GLY A 558 -2.10 -9.19 37.05
C GLY A 558 -1.22 -8.20 36.25
N TYR A 559 -1.42 -8.09 34.93
CA TYR A 559 -0.74 -7.15 34.04
C TYR A 559 -1.65 -6.75 32.88
N ASN A 560 -1.30 -5.67 32.18
CA ASN A 560 -2.06 -5.19 31.03
C ASN A 560 -1.56 -5.86 29.74
N PRO A 561 -2.39 -6.66 29.05
CA PRO A 561 -2.02 -7.30 27.79
C PRO A 561 -2.07 -6.35 26.57
N VAL A 562 -2.72 -5.17 26.72
CA VAL A 562 -2.88 -4.20 25.64
C VAL A 562 -1.54 -3.52 25.34
N PRO A 563 -1.09 -3.49 24.08
CA PRO A 563 0.11 -2.77 23.67
C PRO A 563 0.04 -1.29 24.09
N LYS A 564 1.09 -0.77 24.72
CA LYS A 564 1.17 0.65 25.09
C LYS A 564 1.38 1.53 23.88
N ASP A 565 2.25 1.08 22.98
CA ASP A 565 2.70 1.86 21.84
C ASP A 565 2.19 1.25 20.53
N SER A 566 1.78 2.14 19.64
CA SER A 566 1.51 1.78 18.24
C SER A 566 2.80 1.29 17.57
N ALA A 567 2.67 0.29 16.66
CA ALA A 567 3.77 -0.09 15.78
C ALA A 567 3.98 0.92 14.63
N ILE A 568 3.23 2.01 14.63
CA ILE A 568 3.24 3.01 13.56
C ILE A 568 4.32 4.04 13.87
N SER A 569 5.32 4.15 13.00
CA SER A 569 6.38 5.14 13.13
C SER A 569 5.84 6.57 12.92
N ASN A 570 6.49 7.56 13.51
CA ASN A 570 6.16 8.97 13.28
C ASN A 570 6.22 9.34 11.80
N GLU A 571 7.16 8.78 11.04
CA GLU A 571 7.25 8.94 9.60
C GLU A 571 5.98 8.43 8.89
N SER A 572 5.46 7.27 9.28
CA SER A 572 4.20 6.73 8.73
C SER A 572 3.00 7.63 9.04
N ILE A 573 2.97 8.28 10.21
CA ILE A 573 1.92 9.26 10.57
C ILE A 573 2.02 10.51 9.70
N ILE A 574 3.23 11.04 9.50
CA ILE A 574 3.48 12.23 8.65
C ILE A 574 3.07 11.92 7.21
N ASN A 575 3.50 10.79 6.67
CA ASN A 575 3.16 10.36 5.32
C ASN A 575 1.64 10.21 5.14
N ARG A 576 0.95 9.68 6.14
CA ARG A 576 -0.52 9.56 6.11
C ARG A 576 -1.21 10.91 6.12
N LYS A 577 -0.76 11.85 6.94
CA LYS A 577 -1.27 13.23 6.93
C LYS A 577 -1.08 13.90 5.57
N SER A 578 0.06 13.68 4.92
CA SER A 578 0.32 14.18 3.57
C SER A 578 -0.67 13.58 2.55
N ILE A 579 -0.93 12.26 2.62
CA ILE A 579 -1.91 11.59 1.76
C ILE A 579 -3.33 12.18 1.99
N LEU A 580 -3.74 12.32 3.26
CA LEU A 580 -5.04 12.86 3.60
C LEU A 580 -5.20 14.32 3.15
N ASN A 581 -4.17 15.14 3.26
CA ASN A 581 -4.17 16.51 2.76
C ASN A 581 -4.33 16.54 1.23
N GLN A 582 -3.65 15.67 0.51
CA GLN A 582 -3.80 15.56 -0.95
C GLN A 582 -5.22 15.12 -1.32
N LEU A 583 -5.76 14.09 -0.66
CA LEU A 583 -7.13 13.64 -0.87
C LEU A 583 -8.16 14.74 -0.57
N SER A 584 -7.95 15.50 0.50
CA SER A 584 -8.80 16.63 0.85
C SER A 584 -8.77 17.72 -0.24
N SER A 585 -7.58 18.05 -0.74
CA SER A 585 -7.41 19.01 -1.85
C SER A 585 -8.09 18.53 -3.13
N ASP A 586 -7.89 17.27 -3.50
CA ASP A 586 -8.52 16.68 -4.68
C ASP A 586 -10.04 16.61 -4.56
N ARG A 587 -10.56 16.32 -3.36
CA ARG A 587 -12.00 16.33 -3.08
C ARG A 587 -12.59 17.73 -3.20
N GLU A 588 -11.88 18.72 -2.70
CA GLU A 588 -12.29 20.12 -2.80
C GLU A 588 -12.32 20.59 -4.25
N ASN A 589 -11.34 20.19 -5.06
CA ASN A 589 -11.35 20.46 -6.50
C ASN A 589 -12.59 19.84 -7.20
N ILE A 590 -12.98 18.64 -6.83
CA ILE A 590 -14.19 18.00 -7.36
C ILE A 590 -15.45 18.73 -6.89
N LYS A 591 -15.53 19.15 -5.63
CA LYS A 591 -16.64 19.97 -5.12
C LYS A 591 -16.71 21.30 -5.82
N GLN A 592 -15.56 21.97 -6.00
CA GLN A 592 -15.49 23.22 -6.77
C GLN A 592 -15.99 23.02 -8.19
N PHE A 593 -15.56 21.95 -8.86
CA PHE A 593 -16.06 21.62 -10.18
C PHE A 593 -17.58 21.44 -10.18
N ILE A 594 -18.13 20.67 -9.25
CA ILE A 594 -19.56 20.41 -9.15
C ILE A 594 -20.36 21.69 -8.87
N SER A 595 -19.95 22.48 -7.88
CA SER A 595 -20.72 23.64 -7.40
C SER A 595 -20.54 24.89 -8.28
N ASN A 596 -19.30 25.12 -8.75
CA ASN A 596 -18.94 26.43 -9.33
C ASN A 596 -18.60 26.37 -10.82
N ILE A 597 -18.36 25.22 -11.40
CA ILE A 597 -17.97 25.07 -12.82
C ILE A 597 -19.08 24.40 -13.61
N LEU A 598 -19.63 23.29 -13.11
CA LEU A 598 -20.71 22.55 -13.75
C LEU A 598 -21.95 23.45 -13.89
N ASP A 599 -22.51 23.55 -15.09
CA ASP A 599 -23.73 24.29 -15.33
C ASP A 599 -24.95 23.44 -14.98
N HIS A 600 -25.62 23.75 -13.88
CA HIS A 600 -26.84 23.06 -13.46
C HIS A 600 -28.10 23.59 -14.19
N GLY A 601 -27.94 24.54 -15.13
CA GLY A 601 -29.05 25.20 -15.85
C GLY A 601 -29.96 25.97 -14.90
N GLU A 602 -29.74 27.26 -14.73
CA GLU A 602 -30.71 28.09 -14.03
C GLU A 602 -32.07 28.05 -14.76
N LEU A 603 -33.07 27.58 -14.04
CA LEU A 603 -34.47 27.79 -14.46
C LEU A 603 -34.74 29.26 -14.28
N ASN A 604 -34.50 30.07 -15.32
CA ASN A 604 -35.04 31.39 -15.36
C ASN A 604 -36.57 31.25 -15.29
N ASN A 605 -37.15 31.68 -14.18
CA ASN A 605 -38.60 31.81 -13.97
C ASN A 605 -39.21 32.91 -14.87
N HIS A 606 -38.91 32.89 -16.17
CA HIS A 606 -39.67 33.63 -17.11
C HIS A 606 -40.99 32.88 -17.34
N HIS A 607 -42.09 33.51 -17.03
CA HIS A 607 -43.43 33.05 -17.40
C HIS A 607 -43.42 32.62 -18.86
N VAL A 608 -43.47 31.32 -19.08
CA VAL A 608 -43.60 30.74 -20.42
C VAL A 608 -45.08 30.67 -20.70
N ASN A 609 -45.52 31.33 -21.77
CA ASN A 609 -46.88 31.16 -22.25
C ASN A 609 -47.10 29.69 -22.60
N GLU A 610 -48.11 29.07 -22.03
CA GLU A 610 -48.45 27.65 -22.20
C GLU A 610 -48.71 27.18 -23.63
N SER A 611 -48.76 28.12 -24.57
CA SER A 611 -49.09 27.84 -25.97
C SER A 611 -47.93 27.43 -26.88
N ASP A 612 -46.68 27.43 -26.37
CA ASP A 612 -45.52 27.12 -27.21
C ASP A 612 -44.90 25.72 -26.83
N VAL A 613 -45.30 24.73 -27.61
CA VAL A 613 -44.85 23.31 -27.46
C VAL A 613 -43.32 23.19 -27.56
N GLN A 614 -42.64 24.08 -28.32
CA GLN A 614 -41.19 24.08 -28.44
C GLN A 614 -40.52 24.60 -27.17
N SER A 615 -41.13 25.57 -26.47
CA SER A 615 -40.59 26.07 -25.20
C SER A 615 -40.75 25.07 -24.08
N LEU A 616 -41.86 24.32 -24.01
CA LEU A 616 -42.08 23.23 -23.07
C LEU A 616 -41.11 22.05 -23.30
N ALA A 617 -40.83 21.70 -24.56
CA ALA A 617 -39.86 20.67 -24.91
C ALA A 617 -38.42 21.06 -24.47
N LYS A 618 -38.01 22.33 -24.67
CA LYS A 618 -36.75 22.88 -24.21
C LYS A 618 -36.64 22.91 -22.69
N GLN A 619 -37.73 23.25 -22.00
CA GLN A 619 -37.79 23.29 -20.53
C GLN A 619 -37.69 21.86 -19.93
N ASN A 620 -38.44 20.91 -20.51
CA ASN A 620 -38.33 19.49 -20.09
C ASN A 620 -36.95 18.88 -20.34
N ALA A 621 -36.29 19.23 -21.47
CA ALA A 621 -34.93 18.84 -21.76
C ALA A 621 -33.92 19.42 -20.74
N LYS A 622 -34.06 20.68 -20.37
CA LYS A 622 -33.25 21.32 -19.31
C LYS A 622 -33.46 20.67 -17.95
N LEU A 623 -34.72 20.40 -17.55
CA LEU A 623 -35.04 19.69 -16.29
C LEU A 623 -34.36 18.30 -16.25
N LYS A 624 -34.42 17.57 -17.34
CA LYS A 624 -33.79 16.22 -17.43
C LYS A 624 -32.27 16.33 -17.38
N ILE A 625 -31.66 17.32 -18.01
CA ILE A 625 -30.21 17.58 -17.92
C ILE A 625 -29.82 17.90 -16.49
N ASN A 626 -30.58 18.74 -15.81
CA ASN A 626 -30.31 19.10 -14.39
C ASN A 626 -30.41 17.89 -13.45
N GLN A 627 -31.44 17.09 -13.59
CA GLN A 627 -31.59 15.86 -12.79
C GLN A 627 -30.43 14.89 -13.03
N ASN A 628 -30.05 14.68 -14.29
CA ASN A 628 -28.93 13.80 -14.67
C ASN A 628 -27.58 14.34 -14.18
N SER A 629 -27.34 15.66 -14.27
CA SER A 629 -26.09 16.26 -13.77
C SER A 629 -25.97 16.16 -12.26
N ASN A 630 -27.07 16.31 -11.52
CA ASN A 630 -27.09 16.13 -10.07
C ASN A 630 -26.84 14.68 -9.63
N ILE A 631 -27.43 13.70 -10.35
CA ILE A 631 -27.16 12.27 -10.11
C ILE A 631 -25.71 11.94 -10.42
N TRP A 632 -25.19 12.45 -11.54
CA TRP A 632 -23.81 12.25 -11.94
C TRP A 632 -22.83 12.85 -10.92
N SER A 633 -23.07 14.08 -10.45
CA SER A 633 -22.27 14.77 -9.43
C SER A 633 -22.21 13.99 -8.11
N LYS A 634 -23.38 13.49 -7.64
CA LYS A 634 -23.45 12.64 -6.45
C LYS A 634 -22.67 11.34 -6.63
N ASN A 635 -22.80 10.71 -7.80
CA ASN A 635 -22.09 9.46 -8.08
C ASN A 635 -20.57 9.69 -8.23
N LEU A 636 -20.16 10.82 -8.80
CA LEU A 636 -18.76 11.21 -8.91
C LEU A 636 -18.12 11.37 -7.53
N LEU A 637 -18.79 12.06 -6.61
CA LEU A 637 -18.29 12.24 -5.25
C LEU A 637 -18.25 10.92 -4.47
N LYS A 638 -19.28 10.08 -4.59
CA LYS A 638 -19.28 8.74 -4.02
C LYS A 638 -18.15 7.86 -4.57
N LEU A 639 -17.88 7.96 -5.88
CA LEU A 639 -16.76 7.27 -6.51
C LEU A 639 -15.44 7.74 -5.92
N PHE A 640 -15.25 9.05 -5.80
CA PHE A 640 -14.05 9.63 -5.18
C PHE A 640 -13.87 9.12 -3.74
N ASP A 641 -14.90 9.21 -2.89
CA ASP A 641 -14.86 8.80 -1.50
C ASP A 641 -14.51 7.30 -1.36
N ALA A 642 -15.08 6.46 -2.23
CA ALA A 642 -14.74 5.04 -2.28
C ALA A 642 -13.29 4.76 -2.75
N MET A 643 -12.75 5.59 -3.64
CA MET A 643 -11.34 5.50 -4.05
C MET A 643 -10.43 5.98 -2.93
N ALA A 644 -10.74 7.10 -2.29
CA ALA A 644 -9.98 7.69 -1.19
C ALA A 644 -9.83 6.70 -0.01
N GLN A 645 -10.92 6.02 0.37
CA GLN A 645 -10.88 5.00 1.42
C GLN A 645 -9.90 3.86 1.13
N ARG A 646 -9.72 3.49 -0.15
CA ARG A 646 -8.76 2.46 -0.55
C ARG A 646 -7.34 2.99 -0.59
N GLU A 647 -7.15 4.20 -1.10
CA GLU A 647 -5.83 4.82 -1.28
C GLU A 647 -5.18 5.21 0.05
N VAL A 648 -5.95 5.59 1.07
CA VAL A 648 -5.42 5.92 2.40
C VAL A 648 -4.72 4.73 3.07
N ASN A 649 -5.03 3.50 2.65
CA ASN A 649 -4.37 2.30 3.14
C ASN A 649 -3.04 1.99 2.43
N ASP A 650 -2.73 2.69 1.32
CA ASP A 650 -1.45 2.54 0.62
C ASP A 650 -0.36 3.29 1.38
N SER A 651 0.70 2.58 1.78
CA SER A 651 1.81 3.12 2.56
C SER A 651 2.86 3.86 1.72
N ARG A 652 2.70 3.93 0.40
CA ARG A 652 3.69 4.51 -0.51
C ARG A 652 3.43 6.01 -0.71
N PRO A 653 4.27 6.90 -0.15
CA PRO A 653 4.00 8.35 -0.18
C PRO A 653 4.24 9.01 -1.53
N ASN A 654 5.05 8.40 -2.41
CA ASN A 654 5.68 9.12 -3.53
C ASN A 654 5.03 8.91 -4.92
N ASN A 655 3.88 8.23 -5.01
CA ASN A 655 3.18 8.03 -6.29
C ASN A 655 1.84 8.78 -6.34
N VAL A 656 1.87 10.09 -6.13
CA VAL A 656 0.68 10.95 -6.26
C VAL A 656 0.09 10.86 -7.67
N ASP A 657 0.94 10.79 -8.69
CA ASP A 657 0.52 10.71 -10.09
C ASP A 657 -0.15 9.38 -10.49
N SER A 658 0.05 8.32 -9.71
CA SER A 658 -0.57 7.01 -9.94
C SER A 658 -1.89 6.82 -9.20
N LYS A 659 -2.29 7.75 -8.34
CA LYS A 659 -3.50 7.62 -7.54
C LYS A 659 -4.73 7.99 -8.35
N GLY A 660 -5.72 7.10 -8.34
CA GLY A 660 -6.94 7.29 -9.10
C GLY A 660 -7.71 8.54 -8.71
N THR A 661 -7.72 8.92 -7.42
CA THR A 661 -8.35 10.13 -6.90
C THR A 661 -7.75 11.40 -7.48
N HIS A 662 -6.42 11.52 -7.49
CA HIS A 662 -5.71 12.66 -8.07
C HIS A 662 -5.97 12.75 -9.58
N ASN A 663 -5.85 11.63 -10.30
CA ASN A 663 -6.15 11.59 -11.72
C ASN A 663 -7.60 11.97 -12.04
N LEU A 664 -8.55 11.56 -11.20
CA LEU A 664 -9.95 11.92 -11.36
C LEU A 664 -10.17 13.44 -11.25
N SER A 665 -9.64 14.09 -10.19
CA SER A 665 -9.75 15.53 -10.01
C SER A 665 -9.06 16.30 -11.13
N LYS A 666 -7.86 15.87 -11.53
CA LYS A 666 -7.07 16.47 -12.59
C LYS A 666 -7.77 16.40 -13.96
N ILE A 667 -8.36 15.24 -14.32
CA ILE A 667 -9.07 15.07 -15.59
C ILE A 667 -10.30 15.98 -15.66
N LEU A 668 -11.04 16.11 -14.57
CA LEU A 668 -12.23 17.00 -14.55
C LEU A 668 -11.84 18.46 -14.82
N ILE A 669 -10.84 18.95 -14.12
CA ILE A 669 -10.39 20.34 -14.24
C ILE A 669 -9.69 20.57 -15.60
N SER A 670 -8.75 19.69 -15.99
CA SER A 670 -8.03 19.81 -17.26
C SER A 670 -8.91 19.55 -18.48
N GLY A 671 -10.08 18.95 -18.28
CA GLY A 671 -11.10 18.79 -19.31
C GLY A 671 -11.66 20.12 -19.84
N ILE A 672 -11.40 21.22 -19.12
CA ILE A 672 -11.77 22.56 -19.55
C ILE A 672 -10.47 23.33 -19.81
N HIS A 673 -10.21 23.70 -21.06
CA HIS A 673 -8.95 24.35 -21.40
C HIS A 673 -9.12 25.36 -22.53
N ILE A 674 -8.22 26.35 -22.52
CA ILE A 674 -8.14 27.39 -23.56
C ILE A 674 -7.26 26.88 -24.68
N ILE A 675 -7.75 26.99 -25.92
CA ILE A 675 -6.97 26.84 -27.12
C ILE A 675 -6.59 28.27 -27.56
N PRO A 676 -5.35 28.71 -27.31
CA PRO A 676 -4.95 30.07 -27.60
C PRO A 676 -4.96 30.32 -29.11
N PRO A 677 -5.34 31.52 -29.54
CA PRO A 677 -5.20 31.90 -30.93
C PRO A 677 -3.69 31.98 -31.28
N LYS A 678 -3.37 31.94 -32.55
CA LYS A 678 -2.03 32.30 -33.04
C LYS A 678 -1.79 33.79 -32.77
N ASP A 679 -0.54 34.24 -32.90
CA ASP A 679 -0.20 35.65 -32.76
C ASP A 679 -1.10 36.55 -33.63
N VAL A 680 -1.57 37.61 -33.03
CA VAL A 680 -2.57 38.48 -33.64
C VAL A 680 -1.93 39.81 -34.02
N THR A 681 -2.13 40.26 -35.24
CA THR A 681 -1.72 41.57 -35.70
C THR A 681 -2.96 42.49 -35.84
N LEU A 682 -2.97 43.60 -35.12
CA LEU A 682 -3.98 44.62 -35.19
C LEU A 682 -3.53 45.68 -36.21
N VAL A 683 -4.41 46.00 -37.17
CA VAL A 683 -4.18 47.04 -38.19
C VAL A 683 -5.05 48.26 -37.98
N SER A 684 -5.93 48.23 -36.97
CA SER A 684 -6.85 49.32 -36.61
C SER A 684 -6.93 49.43 -35.08
N GLU A 685 -7.42 50.59 -34.60
CA GLU A 685 -7.61 50.87 -33.16
C GLU A 685 -8.52 49.86 -32.46
N THR A 686 -9.48 49.30 -33.18
CA THR A 686 -10.37 48.28 -32.64
C THR A 686 -10.29 47.03 -33.51
N ALA A 687 -10.18 45.89 -32.86
CA ALA A 687 -10.18 44.61 -33.52
C ALA A 687 -10.84 43.58 -32.62
N THR A 688 -11.05 42.39 -33.16
CA THR A 688 -11.61 41.26 -32.41
C THR A 688 -10.68 40.10 -32.49
N MET A 689 -10.52 39.38 -31.34
CA MET A 689 -9.70 38.19 -31.26
C MET A 689 -10.54 36.99 -30.89
N PRO A 690 -10.57 35.93 -31.72
CA PRO A 690 -11.29 34.73 -31.40
C PRO A 690 -10.46 33.86 -30.41
N ILE A 691 -11.09 33.44 -29.31
CA ILE A 691 -10.52 32.52 -28.35
C ILE A 691 -11.44 31.33 -28.25
N THR A 692 -10.86 30.13 -28.38
CA THR A 692 -11.62 28.88 -28.29
C THR A 692 -11.40 28.26 -26.90
N ILE A 693 -12.51 27.86 -26.24
CA ILE A 693 -12.47 27.10 -25.00
C ILE A 693 -13.14 25.76 -25.24
N SER A 694 -12.41 24.68 -24.89
CA SER A 694 -12.86 23.30 -25.02
C SER A 694 -13.38 22.77 -23.71
N ASN A 695 -14.47 21.99 -23.73
CA ASN A 695 -15.03 21.25 -22.62
C ASN A 695 -15.16 19.77 -23.00
N THR A 696 -14.33 18.91 -22.45
CA THR A 696 -14.37 17.44 -22.67
C THR A 696 -15.22 16.71 -21.62
N ASN A 697 -15.84 17.43 -20.68
CA ASN A 697 -16.73 16.82 -19.69
C ASN A 697 -18.10 16.49 -20.30
N PRO A 698 -18.79 15.47 -19.79
CA PRO A 698 -20.06 15.00 -20.34
C PRO A 698 -21.26 15.91 -20.06
N TYR A 699 -21.05 17.02 -19.33
CA TYR A 699 -22.09 18.00 -18.99
C TYR A 699 -21.60 19.41 -19.29
N PRO A 700 -22.53 20.37 -19.56
CA PRO A 700 -22.17 21.74 -19.83
C PRO A 700 -21.51 22.40 -18.61
N VAL A 701 -20.63 23.36 -18.89
CA VAL A 701 -19.90 24.13 -17.88
C VAL A 701 -20.09 25.62 -18.08
N SER A 702 -20.06 26.37 -16.97
CA SER A 702 -20.15 27.82 -16.97
C SER A 702 -18.96 28.39 -16.20
N VAL A 703 -18.15 29.20 -16.88
CA VAL A 703 -16.88 29.74 -16.37
C VAL A 703 -16.71 31.21 -16.81
N TYR A 704 -15.73 31.88 -16.23
CA TYR A 704 -15.28 33.18 -16.70
C TYR A 704 -13.94 33.03 -17.42
N LEU A 705 -13.86 33.58 -18.62
CA LEU A 705 -12.57 33.81 -19.29
C LEU A 705 -12.00 35.10 -18.74
N THR A 706 -10.85 35.07 -18.14
CA THR A 706 -10.08 36.25 -17.74
C THR A 706 -9.05 36.55 -18.79
N SER A 707 -8.92 37.85 -19.12
CA SER A 707 -7.89 38.31 -20.03
C SER A 707 -7.29 39.64 -19.56
N TYR A 708 -5.98 39.74 -19.67
CA TYR A 708 -5.23 40.97 -19.45
C TYR A 708 -3.97 41.01 -20.32
N THR A 709 -3.47 42.17 -20.57
CA THR A 709 -2.27 42.45 -21.33
C THR A 709 -1.18 42.99 -20.40
N ASN A 710 0.07 42.78 -20.74
CA ASN A 710 1.21 43.40 -20.05
C ASN A 710 1.49 44.86 -20.54
N SER A 711 0.62 45.44 -21.34
CA SER A 711 0.70 46.81 -21.85
C SER A 711 -0.59 47.56 -21.54
N MET A 712 -0.48 48.84 -21.20
CA MET A 712 -1.62 49.75 -21.03
C MET A 712 -2.21 50.25 -22.37
N GLU A 713 -1.47 50.08 -23.45
CA GLU A 713 -1.83 50.55 -24.77
C GLU A 713 -2.77 49.59 -25.51
N ILE A 714 -2.75 48.28 -25.14
CA ILE A 714 -3.65 47.27 -25.70
C ILE A 714 -4.56 46.76 -24.58
N VAL A 715 -5.84 47.01 -24.69
CA VAL A 715 -6.83 46.69 -23.66
C VAL A 715 -7.75 45.56 -24.11
N THR A 716 -8.03 44.64 -23.19
CA THR A 716 -9.00 43.54 -23.33
C THR A 716 -10.05 43.58 -22.22
N PRO A 717 -11.26 43.03 -22.40
CA PRO A 717 -12.19 42.81 -21.28
C PRO A 717 -11.56 41.91 -20.22
N ARG A 718 -11.58 42.36 -18.96
CA ARG A 718 -10.97 41.58 -17.86
C ARG A 718 -11.66 40.27 -17.59
N LYS A 719 -12.98 40.19 -17.75
CA LYS A 719 -13.79 38.99 -17.49
C LYS A 719 -14.92 38.88 -18.49
N THR A 720 -15.07 37.71 -19.09
CA THR A 720 -16.14 37.39 -20.01
C THR A 720 -16.81 36.08 -19.56
N PRO A 721 -18.14 36.08 -19.28
CA PRO A 721 -18.85 34.86 -18.92
C PRO A 721 -18.99 33.96 -20.14
N VAL A 722 -18.73 32.63 -19.93
CA VAL A 722 -18.76 31.66 -21.00
C VAL A 722 -19.52 30.43 -20.57
N LYS A 723 -20.47 30.00 -21.42
CA LYS A 723 -21.11 28.67 -21.27
C LYS A 723 -20.66 27.79 -22.41
N ILE A 724 -20.17 26.60 -22.04
CA ILE A 724 -19.63 25.63 -22.99
C ILE A 724 -20.45 24.35 -22.87
N ALA A 725 -21.00 23.88 -23.97
CA ALA A 725 -21.80 22.64 -23.99
C ALA A 725 -20.93 21.42 -23.67
N ALA A 726 -21.58 20.29 -23.38
CA ALA A 726 -20.90 19.03 -23.11
C ALA A 726 -20.13 18.56 -24.33
N ASN A 727 -18.90 18.08 -24.13
CA ASN A 727 -18.02 17.55 -25.21
C ASN A 727 -17.95 18.46 -26.45
N SER A 728 -17.81 19.77 -26.21
CA SER A 728 -17.81 20.74 -27.28
C SER A 728 -16.79 21.87 -27.08
N GLU A 729 -16.59 22.65 -28.11
CA GLU A 729 -15.78 23.86 -28.13
C GLU A 729 -16.65 25.06 -28.37
N THR A 730 -16.33 26.14 -27.68
CA THR A 730 -17.02 27.44 -27.84
C THR A 730 -15.98 28.48 -28.18
N GLN A 731 -16.20 29.18 -29.29
CA GLN A 731 -15.41 30.32 -29.72
C GLN A 731 -16.00 31.60 -29.17
N ILE A 732 -15.18 32.39 -28.53
CA ILE A 732 -15.52 33.71 -27.96
C ILE A 732 -14.75 34.76 -28.73
N ILE A 733 -15.43 35.80 -29.09
CA ILE A 733 -14.86 36.95 -29.76
C ILE A 733 -14.57 38.00 -28.71
N LEU A 734 -13.29 38.23 -28.37
CA LEU A 734 -12.87 39.28 -27.44
C LEU A 734 -12.57 40.55 -28.21
N PRO A 735 -13.21 41.70 -27.86
CA PRO A 735 -12.84 43.00 -28.41
C PRO A 735 -11.48 43.42 -27.85
N LEU A 736 -10.62 43.88 -28.76
CA LEU A 736 -9.33 44.48 -28.48
C LEU A 736 -9.35 45.96 -28.87
N ARG A 737 -8.75 46.80 -28.03
CA ARG A 737 -8.53 48.19 -28.33
C ARG A 737 -7.05 48.52 -28.18
N SER A 738 -6.47 49.12 -29.21
CA SER A 738 -5.08 49.58 -29.21
C SER A 738 -5.07 51.10 -29.43
N THR A 739 -4.23 51.79 -28.66
CA THR A 739 -4.07 53.25 -28.77
C THR A 739 -2.83 53.64 -29.56
N THR A 740 -1.86 52.75 -29.69
CA THR A 740 -0.56 53.02 -30.37
C THR A 740 -0.07 51.78 -31.09
N SER A 741 0.94 51.96 -31.94
CA SER A 741 1.69 50.81 -32.50
C SER A 741 2.61 50.25 -31.42
N SER A 742 2.26 49.05 -30.93
CA SER A 742 2.97 48.42 -29.85
C SER A 742 2.88 46.87 -29.92
N LYS A 743 3.72 46.18 -29.14
CA LYS A 743 3.65 44.73 -28.95
C LYS A 743 3.28 44.46 -27.49
N ALA A 744 2.29 43.62 -27.29
CA ALA A 744 1.88 43.22 -25.95
C ALA A 744 1.67 41.71 -25.89
N ARG A 745 1.88 41.13 -24.71
CA ARG A 745 1.56 39.76 -24.40
C ARG A 745 0.18 39.73 -23.73
N ALA A 746 -0.78 39.09 -24.36
CA ALA A 746 -2.07 38.83 -23.78
C ALA A 746 -2.06 37.53 -23.01
N ILE A 747 -2.56 37.54 -21.79
CA ILE A 747 -2.59 36.42 -20.85
C ILE A 747 -4.03 36.05 -20.57
N PHE A 748 -4.36 34.78 -20.76
CA PHE A 748 -5.72 34.25 -20.61
C PHE A 748 -5.76 33.19 -19.50
N GLY A 749 -6.79 33.28 -18.66
CA GLY A 749 -7.06 32.31 -17.60
C GLY A 749 -8.53 31.93 -17.56
N LEU A 750 -8.86 30.92 -16.76
CA LEU A 750 -10.23 30.53 -16.46
C LEU A 750 -10.47 30.63 -14.96
N GLU A 751 -11.59 31.26 -14.64
CA GLU A 751 -12.13 31.34 -13.28
C GLU A 751 -13.50 30.67 -13.22
N ASP A 752 -13.80 30.07 -12.08
CA ASP A 752 -15.13 29.55 -11.79
C ASP A 752 -16.16 30.65 -11.46
N ARG A 753 -17.40 30.28 -11.22
CA ARG A 753 -18.47 31.24 -10.87
C ARG A 753 -18.23 31.97 -9.55
N SER A 754 -17.37 31.44 -8.66
CA SER A 754 -16.93 32.10 -7.42
C SER A 754 -15.64 32.93 -7.60
N HIS A 755 -15.23 33.15 -8.84
CA HIS A 755 -14.02 33.92 -9.20
C HIS A 755 -12.70 33.31 -8.71
N ARG A 756 -12.68 32.00 -8.49
CA ARG A 756 -11.45 31.26 -8.16
C ARG A 756 -10.82 30.72 -9.46
N ALA A 757 -9.57 31.06 -9.68
CA ALA A 757 -8.80 30.54 -10.82
C ALA A 757 -8.57 29.03 -10.67
N PHE A 758 -8.76 28.26 -11.75
CA PHE A 758 -8.58 26.80 -11.77
C PHE A 758 -7.74 26.31 -12.96
N TYR A 759 -7.35 27.21 -13.86
CA TYR A 759 -6.60 26.87 -15.07
C TYR A 759 -5.35 27.74 -15.19
N ASN A 760 -4.23 27.14 -15.61
CA ASN A 760 -2.98 27.83 -15.85
C ASN A 760 -3.10 28.77 -17.04
N HIS A 761 -2.48 29.93 -16.92
CA HIS A 761 -2.53 30.97 -17.95
C HIS A 761 -1.97 30.47 -19.29
N LYS A 762 -2.59 30.92 -20.37
CA LYS A 762 -2.11 30.83 -21.75
C LYS A 762 -1.76 32.21 -22.27
N GLU A 763 -0.76 32.30 -23.11
CA GLU A 763 -0.22 33.55 -23.61
C GLU A 763 -0.26 33.60 -25.13
N THR A 764 -0.48 34.80 -25.71
CA THR A 764 -0.45 35.07 -27.13
C THR A 764 0.14 36.46 -27.35
N MET A 765 0.96 36.64 -28.37
CA MET A 765 1.51 37.91 -28.72
C MET A 765 0.50 38.71 -29.58
N ILE A 766 0.29 39.94 -29.20
CA ILE A 766 -0.50 40.93 -29.96
C ILE A 766 0.46 42.00 -30.45
N THR A 767 0.48 42.19 -31.77
CA THR A 767 1.26 43.24 -32.40
C THR A 767 0.28 44.25 -32.99
N SER A 768 0.29 45.49 -32.53
CA SER A 768 -0.48 46.58 -33.14
C SER A 768 0.42 47.35 -34.08
N THR A 769 -0.03 47.47 -35.34
CA THR A 769 0.62 48.30 -36.37
C THR A 769 -0.39 49.32 -36.85
N LEU A 770 -0.67 50.27 -35.99
CA LEU A 770 -1.52 51.41 -36.38
C LEU A 770 -0.71 52.24 -37.38
N GLN A 771 -1.10 52.16 -38.62
CA GLN A 771 -0.63 53.17 -39.58
C GLN A 771 -1.34 54.50 -39.27
N ILE A 772 -0.81 55.22 -38.29
CA ILE A 772 -1.05 56.65 -38.27
C ILE A 772 -0.40 57.16 -39.54
N SER A 773 -1.24 57.50 -40.49
CA SER A 773 -0.77 58.00 -41.78
C SER A 773 -0.12 59.35 -41.57
N ASP A 774 1.14 59.36 -41.16
CA ASP A 774 2.03 60.56 -41.19
C ASP A 774 2.14 61.13 -42.62
N LYS A 775 1.68 60.35 -43.62
CA LYS A 775 1.65 60.77 -45.01
C LYS A 775 0.72 61.96 -45.20
N SER A 776 -0.37 62.08 -44.39
CA SER A 776 -1.28 63.21 -44.46
C SER A 776 -0.61 64.50 -43.99
N GLY A 777 0.16 64.41 -42.90
CA GLY A 777 0.94 65.56 -42.42
C GLY A 777 2.05 65.93 -43.37
N THR A 778 2.77 64.95 -43.95
CA THR A 778 3.79 65.19 -44.97
C THR A 778 3.20 65.73 -46.25
N ILE A 779 2.03 65.27 -46.69
CA ILE A 779 1.32 65.85 -47.88
C ILE A 779 0.88 67.24 -47.61
N ILE A 780 0.34 67.57 -46.42
CA ILE A 780 -0.09 68.93 -46.04
C ILE A 780 1.16 69.85 -45.98
N ILE A 781 2.26 69.39 -45.43
CA ILE A 781 3.52 70.16 -45.38
C ILE A 781 4.05 70.43 -46.81
N ILE A 782 4.04 69.41 -47.68
CA ILE A 782 4.48 69.56 -49.08
C ILE A 782 3.54 70.51 -49.83
N PHE A 783 2.24 70.39 -49.62
CA PHE A 783 1.25 71.35 -50.22
C PHE A 783 1.46 72.75 -49.69
N ALA A 784 1.68 72.96 -48.41
CA ALA A 784 1.94 74.28 -47.82
C ALA A 784 3.29 74.84 -48.37
N PHE A 785 4.31 74.06 -48.53
CA PHE A 785 5.59 74.42 -49.14
C PHE A 785 5.42 74.78 -50.61
N ALA A 786 4.63 74.00 -51.41
CA ALA A 786 4.31 74.29 -52.79
C ALA A 786 3.55 75.59 -52.96
N LEU A 787 2.52 75.84 -52.07
CA LEU A 787 1.76 77.12 -52.07
C LEU A 787 2.65 78.30 -51.64
N GLY A 788 3.60 78.10 -50.71
CA GLY A 788 4.59 79.10 -50.35
C GLY A 788 5.54 79.47 -51.49
N ILE A 789 6.01 78.48 -52.24
CA ILE A 789 6.83 78.69 -53.42
C ILE A 789 6.05 79.40 -54.54
N LEU A 790 4.78 79.00 -54.81
CA LEU A 790 3.89 79.62 -55.74
C LEU A 790 3.58 81.05 -55.36
N GLY A 791 3.40 81.33 -54.08
CA GLY A 791 3.21 82.65 -53.53
C GLY A 791 4.42 83.54 -53.75
N LEU A 792 5.65 83.09 -53.45
CA LEU A 792 6.90 83.75 -53.74
C LEU A 792 7.12 83.97 -55.22
N TRP A 793 6.90 82.91 -56.05
CA TRP A 793 7.02 83.00 -57.50
C TRP A 793 6.09 84.08 -58.07
N ARG A 794 4.84 84.21 -57.62
CA ARG A 794 3.87 85.19 -57.96
C ARG A 794 4.32 86.58 -57.47
N GLN A 795 4.99 86.71 -56.36
CA GLN A 795 5.50 87.94 -55.82
C GLN A 795 6.71 88.42 -56.63
N PHE A 796 7.57 87.50 -57.15
CA PHE A 796 8.69 87.91 -58.02
C PHE A 796 8.29 88.21 -59.48
N HIS A 797 7.12 87.82 -59.95
CA HIS A 797 6.63 88.02 -61.32
C HIS A 797 5.52 89.08 -61.35
N ARG A 798 5.31 89.80 -60.28
CA ARG A 798 4.44 91.00 -60.28
C ARG A 798 5.15 92.12 -61.00
N LYS A 799 4.64 92.43 -62.20
CA LYS A 799 5.05 93.58 -62.94
C LYS A 799 4.68 94.81 -62.09
N LYS A 800 5.71 95.66 -61.83
CA LYS A 800 5.49 96.98 -61.24
C LYS A 800 4.60 97.74 -62.20
N ASP A 801 3.51 98.31 -61.64
CA ASP A 801 2.70 99.19 -62.36
C ASP A 801 3.43 100.56 -62.49
N PRO A 802 3.40 101.19 -63.64
CA PRO A 802 4.23 102.38 -63.81
C PRO A 802 3.71 103.69 -63.18
N ASP A 803 2.80 103.69 -62.33
CA ASP A 803 2.24 104.88 -61.74
C ASP A 803 2.32 105.03 -60.15
N GLU A 804 3.44 104.68 -59.54
CA GLU A 804 3.82 105.21 -58.29
C GLU A 804 5.35 105.32 -58.19
#